data_4b10beb41077adef70a3795da279fa6c
#
_entry.id   4b10beb41077adef70a3795da279fa6c
#
_cell.length_a   1.000
_cell.length_b   1.000
_cell.length_c   1.000
_cell.angle_alpha   90.00
_cell.angle_beta   90.00
_cell.angle_gamma   90.00
#
_symmetry.space_group_name_H-M   'P 1'
#
loop_
_entity.id
_entity.type
_entity.pdbx_description
1 polymer ?
#
loop_
_entity_poly.entity_id
_entity_poly.type
_entity_poly.pdbx_seq_one_letter_code
_entity_poly.pdbx_strand_id
1 'polypeptide(L)'
;MKLSKIIKSLLSLLVLLGALNVRGADEGPVRVLFLGHDAEHHPSNAYFPMISEALGRDAIYFDYTTSVEDALGDADYLGKFDAVLLYANHAEITSNQWKNLLNFVETGGGFLPIHCASWCFSNEPGFDQLVGGRFAHHRTGVFQPKTVLPGHEAIKDVPALEAWDETYVHVNHNLKDRVVLQVREVAEPDDNITEPEPWTWIRTQGEGRVFYTASGHDHRVWSRDEFHQLIKKGILWTIGDERRQSYEAFLHGRVALAYEKRDNIPNYERRPEPLPYQFPLSPEESMQYTQVPVGFRLELFASEPDIVNPICMAWDHRGRLWVAEAVDYPNELTNDRTGRDSIKILEDTNGDGRCDKVTVFADGLNVPTSIVFANGGVIVAQAPDFLFFQDTNGDDKADVREVLNTGWGVADTHAGPSSFRYGLDNRVWGTVGYSGYSERRGDSDVRFGNGVFNMKADGSDVTFMHQFNNNTWGLGFNSAGDTFGSTANNNPAFFGGFPASGYQGRRSISAQMIADNPAFQPITPKIRQVDAFGRYTAGAGYALATSDRFPESWRDSMAFISGPTGNLLGMYQNVSDGSGYKAINRFSLIASADEWFSPVSAEVGPDGHLWVADWYNFIIQHNPTPSPQRGGYEARTGKGNAHVNPNRDRQHGRIYRLIYEATE
;
A
#
# COMPACT_ATOMS: atom_id res chain seq x y z
N MET A 1 -39.92 -31.34 42.39
CA MET A 1 -39.48 -29.96 42.73
C MET A 1 -37.99 -29.80 43.10
N LYS A 2 -37.19 -30.84 43.17
CA LYS A 2 -35.73 -30.76 43.49
C LYS A 2 -34.82 -30.85 42.24
N LEU A 3 -35.29 -31.38 41.12
CA LEU A 3 -34.48 -31.50 39.89
C LEU A 3 -34.38 -30.18 39.10
N SER A 4 -35.37 -29.29 39.15
CA SER A 4 -35.38 -28.01 38.42
C SER A 4 -34.43 -26.95 39.01
N LYS A 5 -34.04 -27.06 40.27
CA LYS A 5 -33.08 -26.14 40.93
C LYS A 5 -31.62 -26.48 40.61
N ILE A 6 -31.30 -27.75 40.37
CA ILE A 6 -29.95 -28.20 40.04
C ILE A 6 -29.63 -27.84 38.58
N ILE A 7 -30.59 -27.92 37.67
CA ILE A 7 -30.41 -27.54 36.27
C ILE A 7 -30.25 -26.01 36.12
N LYS A 8 -30.94 -25.18 36.91
CA LYS A 8 -30.76 -23.73 36.91
C LYS A 8 -29.41 -23.29 37.51
N SER A 9 -28.86 -23.98 38.51
CA SER A 9 -27.52 -23.70 39.05
C SER A 9 -26.40 -24.14 38.11
N LEU A 10 -26.58 -25.19 37.32
CA LEU A 10 -25.62 -25.63 36.31
C LEU A 10 -25.64 -24.73 35.06
N LEU A 11 -26.81 -24.21 34.65
CA LEU A 11 -26.88 -23.21 33.58
C LEU A 11 -26.31 -21.84 34.01
N SER A 12 -26.44 -21.44 35.28
CA SER A 12 -25.83 -20.19 35.77
C SER A 12 -24.32 -20.29 35.97
N LEU A 13 -23.76 -21.51 36.16
CA LEU A 13 -22.33 -21.74 36.25
C LEU A 13 -21.69 -21.83 34.82
N LEU A 14 -22.45 -22.27 33.81
CA LEU A 14 -22.00 -22.25 32.40
C LEU A 14 -22.04 -20.85 31.76
N VAL A 15 -22.84 -19.92 32.31
CA VAL A 15 -22.91 -18.53 31.83
C VAL A 15 -21.86 -17.64 32.50
N LEU A 16 -21.25 -18.03 33.62
CA LEU A 16 -20.14 -17.32 34.28
C LEU A 16 -18.74 -17.82 33.86
N LEU A 17 -18.65 -18.87 33.05
CA LEU A 17 -17.40 -19.34 32.44
C LEU A 17 -17.23 -18.87 30.96
N GLY A 18 -18.11 -18.01 30.49
CA GLY A 18 -18.17 -17.55 29.11
C GLY A 18 -17.69 -16.13 28.86
N ALA A 19 -16.72 -15.61 29.61
CA ALA A 19 -16.06 -14.34 29.29
C ALA A 19 -14.59 -14.32 29.72
N LEU A 20 -13.89 -15.42 29.54
CA LEU A 20 -12.49 -15.35 29.20
C LEU A 20 -12.48 -15.10 27.69
N ASN A 21 -12.27 -13.88 27.25
CA ASN A 21 -11.78 -13.58 25.90
C ASN A 21 -10.38 -14.20 25.77
N VAL A 22 -10.34 -15.52 25.60
CA VAL A 22 -9.19 -16.16 24.99
C VAL A 22 -9.16 -15.59 23.60
N ARG A 23 -8.16 -14.75 23.25
CA ARG A 23 -7.84 -14.39 21.87
C ARG A 23 -7.81 -15.71 21.13
N GLY A 24 -8.82 -15.98 20.29
CA GLY A 24 -8.89 -17.21 19.52
C GLY A 24 -7.61 -17.31 18.70
N ALA A 25 -7.07 -18.50 18.59
CA ALA A 25 -5.90 -18.78 17.76
C ALA A 25 -6.31 -18.57 16.29
N ASP A 26 -6.24 -17.32 15.82
CA ASP A 26 -6.58 -16.96 14.44
C ASP A 26 -5.47 -17.49 13.52
N GLU A 27 -5.82 -18.43 12.65
CA GLU A 27 -4.91 -18.94 11.64
C GLU A 27 -4.71 -17.83 10.58
N GLY A 28 -3.63 -17.06 10.71
CA GLY A 28 -3.38 -15.94 9.81
C GLY A 28 -2.02 -15.26 10.04
N PRO A 29 -1.76 -14.19 9.27
CA PRO A 29 -0.55 -13.38 9.44
C PRO A 29 -0.49 -12.74 10.81
N VAL A 30 0.73 -12.48 11.31
CA VAL A 30 0.94 -11.71 12.54
C VAL A 30 0.67 -10.23 12.26
N ARG A 31 -0.16 -9.59 13.11
CA ARG A 31 -0.53 -8.18 13.03
C ARG A 31 0.19 -7.38 14.11
N VAL A 32 1.01 -6.41 13.71
CA VAL A 32 1.80 -5.58 14.61
C VAL A 32 1.41 -4.11 14.45
N LEU A 33 1.03 -3.46 15.53
CA LEU A 33 0.87 -2.01 15.55
C LEU A 33 2.24 -1.36 15.82
N PHE A 34 2.77 -0.61 14.86
CA PHE A 34 3.99 0.16 15.02
C PHE A 34 3.64 1.59 15.45
N LEU A 35 3.85 1.92 16.72
CA LEU A 35 3.72 3.27 17.23
C LEU A 35 5.08 3.99 17.14
N GLY A 36 5.17 4.90 16.19
CA GLY A 36 6.30 5.77 15.97
C GLY A 36 6.10 7.18 16.53
N HIS A 37 6.85 8.16 15.99
CA HIS A 37 6.70 9.57 16.30
C HIS A 37 7.19 10.47 15.14
N ASP A 38 6.87 11.74 15.17
CA ASP A 38 7.27 12.75 14.17
C ASP A 38 8.47 13.60 14.61
N ALA A 39 9.34 13.09 15.49
CA ALA A 39 10.51 13.83 15.96
C ALA A 39 11.69 13.73 14.99
N GLU A 40 12.55 14.73 14.99
CA GLU A 40 13.76 14.78 14.16
C GLU A 40 14.77 13.70 14.55
N HIS A 41 14.88 13.40 15.85
CA HIS A 41 15.71 12.29 16.35
C HIS A 41 14.93 10.98 16.32
N HIS A 42 15.59 9.91 15.89
CA HIS A 42 14.99 8.58 15.72
C HIS A 42 13.76 8.57 14.76
N PRO A 43 13.89 9.07 13.53
CA PRO A 43 12.74 9.28 12.63
C PRO A 43 12.08 7.96 12.25
N SER A 44 11.04 7.57 12.98
CA SER A 44 10.36 6.27 12.82
C SER A 44 9.78 6.07 11.42
N ASN A 45 9.35 7.15 10.76
CA ASN A 45 8.87 7.13 9.36
C ASN A 45 9.94 6.72 8.34
N ALA A 46 11.24 6.86 8.67
CA ALA A 46 12.34 6.38 7.84
C ALA A 46 12.65 4.89 8.06
N TYR A 47 12.36 4.35 9.25
CA TYR A 47 12.73 2.98 9.63
C TYR A 47 11.58 1.99 9.56
N PHE A 48 10.35 2.45 9.76
CA PHE A 48 9.17 1.61 9.58
C PHE A 48 9.14 0.89 8.21
N PRO A 49 9.40 1.56 7.07
CA PRO A 49 9.43 0.87 5.78
C PRO A 49 10.47 -0.25 5.71
N MET A 50 11.62 -0.11 6.38
CA MET A 50 12.69 -1.12 6.35
C MET A 50 12.26 -2.43 6.99
N ILE A 51 11.62 -2.36 8.16
CA ILE A 51 11.16 -3.56 8.85
C ILE A 51 9.91 -4.18 8.19
N SER A 52 9.02 -3.36 7.65
CA SER A 52 7.84 -3.80 6.90
C SER A 52 8.25 -4.56 5.63
N GLU A 53 9.21 -4.02 4.86
CA GLU A 53 9.78 -4.67 3.67
C GLU A 53 10.49 -5.98 4.02
N ALA A 54 11.26 -6.00 5.11
CA ALA A 54 12.02 -7.18 5.53
C ALA A 54 11.12 -8.35 5.96
N LEU A 55 10.00 -8.07 6.66
CA LEU A 55 9.17 -9.10 7.29
C LEU A 55 7.86 -9.42 6.56
N GLY A 56 7.48 -8.65 5.53
CA GLY A 56 6.20 -8.87 4.85
C GLY A 56 6.08 -10.21 4.15
N ARG A 57 7.16 -10.75 3.59
CA ARG A 57 7.19 -12.11 3.00
C ARG A 57 7.00 -13.22 4.04
N ASP A 58 7.33 -12.93 5.28
CA ASP A 58 7.10 -13.81 6.41
C ASP A 58 5.69 -13.66 7.00
N ALA A 59 4.81 -12.91 6.33
CA ALA A 59 3.45 -12.61 6.80
C ALA A 59 3.42 -12.00 8.22
N ILE A 60 4.37 -11.14 8.52
CA ILE A 60 4.35 -10.24 9.68
C ILE A 60 4.04 -8.86 9.14
N TYR A 61 2.83 -8.38 9.38
CA TYR A 61 2.29 -7.18 8.79
C TYR A 61 2.16 -6.06 9.82
N PHE A 62 2.38 -4.83 9.38
CA PHE A 62 2.44 -3.67 10.25
C PHE A 62 1.40 -2.62 9.86
N ASP A 63 0.66 -2.14 10.85
CA ASP A 63 -0.02 -0.85 10.77
C ASP A 63 0.85 0.19 11.47
N TYR A 64 0.98 1.38 10.89
CA TYR A 64 1.87 2.43 11.39
C TYR A 64 1.12 3.70 11.75
N THR A 65 1.39 4.24 12.92
CA THR A 65 0.92 5.57 13.33
C THR A 65 1.96 6.27 14.21
N THR A 66 1.95 7.61 14.17
CA THR A 66 2.73 8.46 15.09
C THR A 66 1.87 9.05 16.21
N SER A 67 0.58 8.77 16.20
CA SER A 67 -0.40 9.26 17.18
C SER A 67 -0.61 8.24 18.31
N VAL A 68 -0.31 8.66 19.54
CA VAL A 68 -0.58 7.84 20.74
C VAL A 68 -2.08 7.60 20.90
N GLU A 69 -2.92 8.57 20.51
CA GLU A 69 -4.39 8.42 20.58
C GLU A 69 -4.89 7.36 19.58
N ASP A 70 -4.43 7.41 18.33
CA ASP A 70 -4.84 6.45 17.31
C ASP A 70 -4.37 5.02 17.67
N ALA A 71 -3.20 4.90 18.32
CA ALA A 71 -2.65 3.61 18.71
C ALA A 71 -3.32 3.02 19.95
N LEU A 72 -3.53 3.84 21.00
CA LEU A 72 -3.84 3.37 22.36
C LEU A 72 -5.17 3.92 22.90
N GLY A 73 -5.86 4.81 22.19
CA GLY A 73 -7.10 5.44 22.63
C GLY A 73 -8.29 4.47 22.66
N ASP A 74 -8.35 3.55 21.72
CA ASP A 74 -9.40 2.54 21.56
C ASP A 74 -8.89 1.13 21.90
N ALA A 75 -9.43 0.54 22.96
CA ALA A 75 -9.04 -0.80 23.41
C ALA A 75 -9.50 -1.91 22.46
N ASP A 76 -10.63 -1.76 21.78
CA ASP A 76 -11.16 -2.75 20.84
C ASP A 76 -10.32 -2.76 19.55
N TYR A 77 -9.90 -1.58 19.06
CA TYR A 77 -8.96 -1.48 17.96
C TYR A 77 -7.60 -2.09 18.31
N LEU A 78 -7.01 -1.69 19.46
CA LEU A 78 -5.75 -2.25 19.96
C LEU A 78 -5.82 -3.77 20.13
N GLY A 79 -6.96 -4.29 20.56
CA GLY A 79 -7.23 -5.72 20.73
C GLY A 79 -7.16 -6.55 19.45
N LYS A 80 -7.20 -5.93 18.26
CA LYS A 80 -7.10 -6.62 16.96
C LYS A 80 -5.66 -6.95 16.56
N PHE A 81 -4.65 -6.43 17.28
CA PHE A 81 -3.24 -6.69 17.02
C PHE A 81 -2.69 -7.81 17.90
N ASP A 82 -1.71 -8.53 17.39
CA ASP A 82 -0.97 -9.54 18.16
C ASP A 82 0.10 -8.89 19.04
N ALA A 83 0.71 -7.80 18.56
CA ALA A 83 1.77 -7.08 19.28
C ALA A 83 1.77 -5.58 18.98
N VAL A 84 2.33 -4.80 19.90
CA VAL A 84 2.69 -3.39 19.72
C VAL A 84 4.20 -3.27 19.70
N LEU A 85 4.75 -2.70 18.62
CA LEU A 85 6.13 -2.25 18.53
C LEU A 85 6.15 -0.74 18.77
N LEU A 86 6.87 -0.31 19.82
CA LEU A 86 7.03 1.11 20.15
C LEU A 86 8.45 1.57 19.83
N TYR A 87 8.57 2.52 18.92
CA TYR A 87 9.83 3.21 18.60
C TYR A 87 9.58 4.71 18.53
N ALA A 88 9.62 5.37 19.67
CA ALA A 88 9.22 6.76 19.82
C ALA A 88 9.84 7.41 21.08
N ASN A 89 9.69 8.75 21.18
CA ASN A 89 10.07 9.58 22.31
C ASN A 89 8.87 10.39 22.84
N HIS A 90 7.67 9.79 22.92
CA HIS A 90 6.50 10.46 23.49
C HIS A 90 6.71 10.72 24.99
N ALA A 91 6.61 11.98 25.41
CA ALA A 91 6.81 12.35 26.81
C ALA A 91 5.65 11.94 27.71
N GLU A 92 4.42 11.97 27.17
CA GLU A 92 3.19 11.82 27.96
C GLU A 92 2.28 10.72 27.38
N ILE A 93 1.55 10.08 28.29
CA ILE A 93 0.45 9.16 27.99
C ILE A 93 -0.72 9.51 28.93
N THR A 94 -1.95 9.45 28.43
CA THR A 94 -3.14 9.62 29.28
C THR A 94 -3.42 8.38 30.09
N SER A 95 -4.16 8.53 31.19
CA SER A 95 -4.52 7.38 32.05
C SER A 95 -5.34 6.33 31.31
N ASN A 96 -6.16 6.73 30.30
CA ASN A 96 -6.93 5.80 29.47
C ASN A 96 -6.02 5.00 28.54
N GLN A 97 -5.13 5.68 27.82
CA GLN A 97 -4.16 5.06 26.92
C GLN A 97 -3.23 4.10 27.66
N TRP A 98 -2.74 4.51 28.85
CA TRP A 98 -1.94 3.64 29.72
C TRP A 98 -2.70 2.39 30.15
N LYS A 99 -3.94 2.57 30.62
CA LYS A 99 -4.80 1.45 30.99
C LYS A 99 -5.02 0.48 29.82
N ASN A 100 -5.25 1.00 28.62
CA ASN A 100 -5.45 0.19 27.42
C ASN A 100 -4.18 -0.60 27.07
N LEU A 101 -3.00 0.05 27.06
CA LEU A 101 -1.72 -0.62 26.80
C LEU A 101 -1.42 -1.69 27.86
N LEU A 102 -1.56 -1.35 29.15
CA LEU A 102 -1.28 -2.30 30.23
C LEU A 102 -2.23 -3.50 30.16
N ASN A 103 -3.54 -3.27 30.00
CA ASN A 103 -4.52 -4.33 29.84
C ASN A 103 -4.26 -5.19 28.61
N PHE A 104 -3.89 -4.59 27.48
CA PHE A 104 -3.51 -5.30 26.26
C PHE A 104 -2.38 -6.31 26.53
N VAL A 105 -1.33 -5.87 27.24
CA VAL A 105 -0.21 -6.74 27.59
C VAL A 105 -0.64 -7.78 28.63
N GLU A 106 -1.31 -7.37 29.71
CA GLU A 106 -1.72 -8.29 30.78
C GLU A 106 -2.68 -9.40 30.34
N THR A 107 -3.40 -9.18 29.22
CA THR A 107 -4.30 -10.17 28.61
C THR A 107 -3.67 -10.97 27.46
N GLY A 108 -2.34 -10.95 27.32
CA GLY A 108 -1.60 -11.79 26.39
C GLY A 108 -1.06 -11.09 25.14
N GLY A 109 -1.27 -9.78 24.98
CA GLY A 109 -0.67 -9.00 23.88
C GLY A 109 0.84 -8.90 24.00
N GLY A 110 1.55 -8.93 22.85
CA GLY A 110 2.99 -8.71 22.77
C GLY A 110 3.36 -7.24 22.86
N PHE A 111 4.48 -6.92 23.56
CA PHE A 111 4.98 -5.54 23.60
C PHE A 111 6.48 -5.51 23.32
N LEU A 112 6.86 -4.70 22.29
CA LEU A 112 8.25 -4.55 21.83
C LEU A 112 8.67 -3.07 21.89
N PRO A 113 9.04 -2.53 23.05
CA PRO A 113 9.72 -1.24 23.11
C PRO A 113 11.15 -1.39 22.58
N ILE A 114 11.53 -0.51 21.64
CA ILE A 114 12.81 -0.56 20.96
C ILE A 114 13.58 0.72 21.24
N HIS A 115 14.85 0.60 21.66
CA HIS A 115 15.80 1.67 21.83
C HIS A 115 15.24 2.86 22.62
N CYS A 116 14.96 3.99 21.96
CA CYS A 116 14.45 5.23 22.55
C CYS A 116 13.12 5.08 23.28
N ALA A 117 12.37 4.01 23.03
CA ALA A 117 11.11 3.75 23.72
C ALA A 117 11.26 3.61 25.24
N SER A 118 12.44 3.23 25.75
CA SER A 118 12.71 3.19 27.19
C SER A 118 12.71 4.56 27.87
N TRP A 119 12.65 5.66 27.10
CA TRP A 119 12.48 7.03 27.62
C TRP A 119 11.02 7.51 27.60
N CYS A 120 10.14 6.86 26.86
CA CYS A 120 8.75 7.29 26.69
C CYS A 120 7.99 7.44 28.02
N PHE A 121 6.92 8.21 27.98
CA PHE A 121 5.87 8.32 28.99
C PHE A 121 6.39 8.62 30.39
N SER A 122 7.21 9.67 30.52
CA SER A 122 7.82 10.09 31.78
C SER A 122 6.81 10.46 32.87
N ASN A 123 5.57 10.74 32.50
CA ASN A 123 4.46 11.02 33.40
C ASN A 123 3.82 9.75 34.02
N GLU A 124 4.22 8.54 33.57
CA GLU A 124 3.68 7.26 34.04
C GLU A 124 4.79 6.32 34.55
N PRO A 125 5.06 6.31 35.87
CA PRO A 125 6.12 5.45 36.44
C PRO A 125 5.90 3.94 36.23
N GLY A 126 4.66 3.51 36.01
CA GLY A 126 4.34 2.12 35.68
C GLY A 126 4.93 1.66 34.37
N PHE A 127 5.21 2.61 33.46
CA PHE A 127 5.81 2.31 32.17
C PHE A 127 7.25 1.77 32.30
N ASP A 128 8.08 2.36 33.17
CA ASP A 128 9.43 1.87 33.44
C ASP A 128 9.38 0.41 33.95
N GLN A 129 8.37 0.12 34.78
CA GLN A 129 8.15 -1.24 35.32
C GLN A 129 7.71 -2.22 34.23
N LEU A 130 6.90 -1.76 33.26
CA LEU A 130 6.47 -2.57 32.12
C LEU A 130 7.64 -2.88 31.18
N VAL A 131 8.44 -1.88 30.80
CA VAL A 131 9.64 -2.05 29.94
C VAL A 131 10.73 -2.88 30.63
N GLY A 132 10.91 -2.70 31.93
CA GLY A 132 11.94 -3.38 32.75
C GLY A 132 13.19 -2.55 33.01
N GLY A 133 13.20 -1.29 32.57
CA GLY A 133 14.27 -0.30 32.79
C GLY A 133 13.97 1.00 32.05
N ARG A 134 14.58 2.10 32.52
CA ARG A 134 14.44 3.43 31.91
C ARG A 134 15.78 3.91 31.40
N PHE A 135 15.79 4.50 30.21
CA PHE A 135 16.95 5.21 29.67
C PHE A 135 17.44 6.32 30.62
N ALA A 136 18.73 6.39 30.87
CA ALA A 136 19.37 7.41 31.68
C ALA A 136 20.29 8.33 30.88
N HIS A 137 21.25 7.77 30.19
CA HIS A 137 22.20 8.47 29.34
C HIS A 137 22.86 7.51 28.34
N HIS A 138 23.61 8.03 27.40
CA HIS A 138 24.40 7.25 26.45
C HIS A 138 25.70 7.96 26.07
N ARG A 139 26.63 7.20 25.51
CA ARG A 139 27.68 7.62 24.57
C ARG A 139 27.42 6.93 23.24
N THR A 140 28.36 6.98 22.34
CA THR A 140 28.24 6.37 21.01
C THR A 140 29.49 5.60 20.66
N GLY A 141 29.36 4.54 19.87
CA GLY A 141 30.50 3.76 19.40
C GLY A 141 30.12 2.59 18.52
N VAL A 142 31.12 1.97 17.93
CA VAL A 142 30.96 0.68 17.24
C VAL A 142 31.19 -0.43 18.24
N PHE A 143 30.19 -1.31 18.41
CA PHE A 143 30.30 -2.44 19.30
C PHE A 143 29.35 -3.58 18.86
N GLN A 144 29.54 -4.74 19.45
CA GLN A 144 28.71 -5.90 19.26
C GLN A 144 28.19 -6.37 20.63
N PRO A 145 26.85 -6.32 20.87
CA PRO A 145 26.29 -6.90 22.09
C PRO A 145 26.60 -8.40 22.20
N LYS A 146 27.02 -8.81 23.38
CA LYS A 146 27.32 -10.22 23.65
C LYS A 146 26.04 -10.96 24.04
N THR A 147 25.69 -11.99 23.28
CA THR A 147 24.61 -12.89 23.62
C THR A 147 24.99 -13.80 24.80
N VAL A 148 24.26 -13.70 25.91
CA VAL A 148 24.53 -14.47 27.13
C VAL A 148 23.66 -15.72 27.27
N LEU A 149 22.53 -15.78 26.54
CA LEU A 149 21.64 -16.94 26.46
C LEU A 149 21.36 -17.36 25.00
N PRO A 150 22.35 -17.85 24.25
CA PRO A 150 22.20 -18.14 22.81
C PRO A 150 21.20 -19.25 22.47
N GLY A 151 20.81 -20.08 23.43
CA GLY A 151 19.79 -21.13 23.26
C GLY A 151 18.37 -20.69 23.50
N HIS A 152 18.13 -19.45 23.95
CA HIS A 152 16.79 -18.96 24.23
C HIS A 152 16.02 -18.66 22.94
N GLU A 153 14.75 -19.08 22.83
CA GLU A 153 13.95 -18.98 21.59
C GLU A 153 13.81 -17.54 21.05
N ALA A 154 13.76 -16.53 21.93
CA ALA A 154 13.67 -15.12 21.54
C ALA A 154 14.94 -14.56 20.87
N ILE A 155 16.06 -15.32 20.84
CA ILE A 155 17.33 -14.87 20.24
C ILE A 155 18.11 -15.99 19.55
N LYS A 156 17.65 -17.22 19.66
CA LYS A 156 18.29 -18.36 19.03
C LYS A 156 18.40 -18.15 17.52
N ASP A 157 19.59 -18.45 16.96
CA ASP A 157 19.94 -18.33 15.54
C ASP A 157 19.94 -16.90 15.00
N VAL A 158 19.86 -15.86 15.86
CA VAL A 158 20.05 -14.46 15.46
C VAL A 158 21.56 -14.23 15.29
N PRO A 159 22.00 -13.76 14.10
CA PRO A 159 23.40 -13.44 13.89
C PRO A 159 23.87 -12.29 14.78
N ALA A 160 25.17 -12.23 15.05
CA ALA A 160 25.74 -11.13 15.81
C ALA A 160 25.65 -9.82 15.02
N LEU A 161 25.15 -8.78 15.68
CA LEU A 161 25.04 -7.42 15.11
C LEU A 161 26.21 -6.57 15.63
N GLU A 162 27.19 -6.29 14.76
CA GLU A 162 28.19 -5.26 15.02
C GLU A 162 27.80 -3.99 14.28
N ALA A 163 27.53 -2.90 14.99
CA ALA A 163 27.13 -1.64 14.42
C ALA A 163 27.59 -0.45 15.28
N TRP A 164 27.63 0.72 14.67
CA TRP A 164 27.66 1.96 15.42
C TRP A 164 26.27 2.21 15.99
N ASP A 165 26.20 2.46 17.30
CA ASP A 165 24.93 2.71 18.00
C ASP A 165 25.19 3.63 19.22
N GLU A 166 24.14 4.06 19.89
CA GLU A 166 24.20 4.73 21.18
C GLU A 166 24.37 3.71 22.29
N THR A 167 25.37 3.90 23.14
CA THR A 167 25.70 2.96 24.23
C THR A 167 24.83 3.23 25.46
N TYR A 168 23.52 2.93 25.37
CA TYR A 168 22.53 3.18 26.42
C TYR A 168 22.93 2.61 27.76
N VAL A 169 22.63 3.39 28.80
CA VAL A 169 22.68 3.01 30.21
C VAL A 169 21.29 3.19 30.81
N HIS A 170 20.84 2.22 31.57
CA HIS A 170 19.49 2.20 32.12
C HIS A 170 19.50 2.35 33.65
N VAL A 171 18.41 2.92 34.16
CA VAL A 171 18.07 3.04 35.58
C VAL A 171 16.66 2.45 35.83
N ASN A 172 16.19 2.49 37.06
CA ASN A 172 14.86 1.99 37.44
C ASN A 172 14.59 0.56 37.01
N HIS A 173 15.61 -0.29 37.10
CA HIS A 173 15.50 -1.69 36.64
C HIS A 173 14.43 -2.46 37.40
N ASN A 174 13.48 -3.03 36.67
CA ASN A 174 12.57 -4.04 37.18
C ASN A 174 13.15 -5.43 36.89
N LEU A 175 13.64 -6.10 37.93
CA LEU A 175 14.26 -7.42 37.83
C LEU A 175 13.24 -8.57 37.94
N LYS A 176 11.97 -8.25 38.25
CA LYS A 176 10.93 -9.26 38.38
C LYS A 176 10.62 -9.87 37.01
N ASP A 177 10.71 -11.18 36.92
CA ASP A 177 10.41 -11.96 35.71
C ASP A 177 11.20 -11.49 34.46
N ARG A 178 12.35 -10.84 34.66
CA ARG A 178 13.23 -10.38 33.61
C ARG A 178 14.37 -11.36 33.32
N VAL A 179 14.57 -11.69 32.05
CA VAL A 179 15.69 -12.50 31.55
C VAL A 179 16.52 -11.68 30.58
N VAL A 180 17.80 -11.49 30.87
CA VAL A 180 18.73 -10.78 29.99
C VAL A 180 19.24 -11.75 28.93
N LEU A 181 19.09 -11.37 27.65
CA LEU A 181 19.52 -12.15 26.49
C LEU A 181 20.86 -11.68 25.94
N GLN A 182 21.09 -10.37 25.96
CA GLN A 182 22.34 -9.74 25.53
C GLN A 182 22.80 -8.69 26.54
N VAL A 183 24.11 -8.52 26.63
CA VAL A 183 24.76 -7.46 27.41
C VAL A 183 25.72 -6.67 26.51
N ARG A 184 25.91 -5.38 26.83
CA ARG A 184 27.03 -4.60 26.34
C ARG A 184 28.17 -4.77 27.33
N GLU A 185 29.28 -5.38 26.89
CA GLU A 185 30.50 -5.44 27.71
C GLU A 185 31.13 -4.04 27.76
N VAL A 186 31.49 -3.60 28.95
CA VAL A 186 32.13 -2.30 29.15
C VAL A 186 33.62 -2.47 28.83
N ALA A 187 34.09 -1.86 27.75
CA ALA A 187 35.47 -1.96 27.33
C ALA A 187 36.44 -1.08 28.13
N GLU A 188 35.92 0.02 28.71
CA GLU A 188 36.67 0.98 29.55
C GLU A 188 35.76 1.41 30.71
N PRO A 189 36.31 1.83 31.88
CA PRO A 189 35.53 2.34 33.02
C PRO A 189 34.98 3.75 32.76
N ASP A 190 34.28 3.94 31.69
CA ASP A 190 34.00 5.21 31.06
C ASP A 190 32.67 5.85 31.51
N ASP A 191 31.70 4.99 31.97
CA ASP A 191 30.36 5.43 32.35
C ASP A 191 30.05 5.23 33.84
N ASN A 192 31.07 5.06 34.70
CA ASN A 192 30.92 4.60 36.08
C ASN A 192 30.20 3.22 36.19
N ILE A 193 30.18 2.46 35.11
CA ILE A 193 29.58 1.12 35.05
C ILE A 193 30.70 0.12 35.34
N THR A 194 30.51 -0.66 36.38
CA THR A 194 31.46 -1.72 36.79
C THR A 194 31.02 -3.11 36.34
N GLU A 195 29.82 -3.23 35.80
CA GLU A 195 29.16 -4.46 35.39
C GLU A 195 28.72 -4.35 33.92
N PRO A 196 28.61 -5.47 33.17
CA PRO A 196 28.02 -5.43 31.83
C PRO A 196 26.61 -4.87 31.85
N GLU A 197 26.31 -3.90 30.98
CA GLU A 197 25.00 -3.29 30.87
C GLU A 197 24.01 -4.24 30.18
N PRO A 198 22.83 -4.51 30.76
CA PRO A 198 21.76 -5.23 30.05
C PRO A 198 21.38 -4.53 28.75
N TRP A 199 21.43 -5.26 27.64
CA TRP A 199 21.24 -4.68 26.32
C TRP A 199 19.93 -5.11 25.64
N THR A 200 19.66 -6.42 25.63
CA THR A 200 18.41 -7.01 25.17
C THR A 200 17.88 -7.91 26.29
N TRP A 201 16.63 -7.72 26.62
CA TRP A 201 15.96 -8.54 27.64
C TRP A 201 14.51 -8.83 27.32
N ILE A 202 13.99 -9.83 27.97
CA ILE A 202 12.59 -10.22 27.95
C ILE A 202 12.03 -10.24 29.36
N ARG A 203 10.72 -10.09 29.47
CA ARG A 203 9.99 -10.28 30.72
C ARG A 203 8.53 -10.63 30.46
N THR A 204 7.84 -11.12 31.47
CA THR A 204 6.39 -11.38 31.46
C THR A 204 5.65 -10.30 32.26
N GLN A 205 4.42 -9.98 31.83
CA GLN A 205 3.50 -9.08 32.51
C GLN A 205 2.08 -9.63 32.36
N GLY A 206 1.48 -10.14 33.44
CA GLY A 206 0.22 -10.92 33.33
C GLY A 206 0.42 -12.15 32.44
N GLU A 207 -0.46 -12.33 31.47
CA GLU A 207 -0.35 -13.38 30.44
C GLU A 207 0.55 -12.95 29.24
N GLY A 208 0.90 -11.66 29.15
CA GLY A 208 1.65 -11.12 28.02
C GLY A 208 3.16 -11.11 28.22
N ARG A 209 3.87 -10.78 27.16
CA ARG A 209 5.32 -10.84 27.06
C ARG A 209 5.89 -9.53 26.51
N VAL A 210 6.99 -9.09 27.09
CA VAL A 210 7.70 -7.85 26.71
C VAL A 210 9.10 -8.20 26.24
N PHE A 211 9.50 -7.72 25.07
CA PHE A 211 10.83 -7.83 24.53
C PHE A 211 11.42 -6.43 24.33
N TYR A 212 12.53 -6.13 24.95
CA TYR A 212 13.25 -4.87 24.77
C TYR A 212 14.64 -5.10 24.18
N THR A 213 15.07 -4.22 23.28
CA THR A 213 16.46 -4.09 22.88
C THR A 213 16.89 -2.62 22.87
N ALA A 214 18.10 -2.34 23.35
CA ALA A 214 18.69 -1.03 23.29
C ALA A 214 19.35 -0.71 21.93
N SER A 215 19.46 -1.68 21.01
CA SER A 215 19.87 -1.43 19.63
C SER A 215 18.78 -0.69 18.85
N GLY A 216 19.16 0.28 17.99
CA GLY A 216 18.17 0.88 17.08
C GLY A 216 18.28 2.39 16.87
N HIS A 217 19.42 3.02 17.09
CA HIS A 217 19.53 4.47 16.97
C HIS A 217 19.20 5.00 15.57
N ASP A 218 19.81 4.42 14.52
CA ASP A 218 19.62 4.94 13.18
C ASP A 218 19.73 3.86 12.06
N HIS A 219 19.78 4.33 10.80
CA HIS A 219 19.81 3.45 9.62
C HIS A 219 20.97 2.44 9.64
N ARG A 220 22.08 2.70 10.36
CA ARG A 220 23.23 1.78 10.48
C ARG A 220 22.86 0.50 11.22
N VAL A 221 21.81 0.56 12.03
CA VAL A 221 21.20 -0.60 12.71
C VAL A 221 19.97 -1.09 11.94
N TRP A 222 19.03 -0.17 11.63
CA TRP A 222 17.74 -0.52 11.01
C TRP A 222 17.87 -1.15 9.61
N SER A 223 18.96 -0.89 8.87
CA SER A 223 19.20 -1.49 7.55
C SER A 223 19.84 -2.88 7.61
N ARG A 224 20.08 -3.45 8.80
CA ARG A 224 20.81 -4.69 8.98
C ARG A 224 19.87 -5.90 9.08
N ASP A 225 20.15 -6.92 8.29
CA ASP A 225 19.39 -8.18 8.33
C ASP A 225 19.44 -8.83 9.71
N GLU A 226 20.57 -8.71 10.44
CA GLU A 226 20.72 -9.21 11.79
C GLU A 226 19.74 -8.54 12.77
N PHE A 227 19.50 -7.23 12.60
CA PHE A 227 18.53 -6.49 13.38
C PHE A 227 17.11 -6.89 13.04
N HIS A 228 16.78 -7.04 11.75
CA HIS A 228 15.47 -7.51 11.31
C HIS A 228 15.15 -8.90 11.87
N GLN A 229 16.14 -9.82 11.91
CA GLN A 229 15.98 -11.13 12.52
C GLN A 229 15.79 -11.04 14.03
N LEU A 230 16.49 -10.14 14.72
CA LEU A 230 16.30 -9.90 16.15
C LEU A 230 14.88 -9.44 16.45
N ILE A 231 14.37 -8.46 15.70
CA ILE A 231 13.00 -7.95 15.87
C ILE A 231 11.97 -9.04 15.54
N LYS A 232 12.15 -9.80 14.44
CA LYS A 232 11.30 -10.95 14.10
C LYS A 232 11.20 -11.96 15.25
N LYS A 233 12.33 -12.34 15.84
CA LYS A 233 12.34 -13.27 16.99
C LYS A 233 11.65 -12.67 18.22
N GLY A 234 11.84 -11.38 18.48
CA GLY A 234 11.14 -10.64 19.52
C GLY A 234 9.63 -10.67 19.32
N ILE A 235 9.14 -10.35 18.12
CA ILE A 235 7.71 -10.41 17.78
C ILE A 235 7.17 -11.83 18.02
N LEU A 236 7.78 -12.84 17.40
CA LEU A 236 7.31 -14.23 17.48
C LEU A 236 7.35 -14.79 18.91
N TRP A 237 8.25 -14.32 19.76
CA TRP A 237 8.26 -14.69 21.18
C TRP A 237 7.16 -13.97 21.96
N THR A 238 6.92 -12.68 21.69
CA THR A 238 5.96 -11.88 22.47
C THR A 238 4.50 -12.24 22.21
N ILE A 239 4.15 -12.73 21.03
CA ILE A 239 2.76 -13.13 20.69
C ILE A 239 2.32 -14.44 21.40
N GLY A 240 3.23 -15.10 22.14
CA GLY A 240 2.93 -16.32 22.88
C GLY A 240 2.96 -17.58 22.01
N ASP A 241 2.96 -18.75 22.67
CA ASP A 241 3.22 -20.02 21.99
C ASP A 241 2.03 -20.48 21.15
N GLU A 242 0.81 -20.27 21.61
CA GLU A 242 -0.41 -20.66 20.89
C GLU A 242 -0.56 -19.86 19.59
N ARG A 243 -0.45 -18.54 19.66
CA ARG A 243 -0.55 -17.67 18.48
C ARG A 243 0.60 -17.93 17.50
N ARG A 244 1.81 -18.18 18.01
CA ARG A 244 2.95 -18.55 17.16
C ARG A 244 2.70 -19.87 16.41
N GLN A 245 2.14 -20.89 17.07
CA GLN A 245 1.79 -22.15 16.42
C GLN A 245 0.75 -21.97 15.32
N SER A 246 -0.28 -21.16 15.54
CA SER A 246 -1.28 -20.82 14.52
C SER A 246 -0.66 -20.08 13.33
N TYR A 247 0.25 -19.14 13.58
CA TYR A 247 1.00 -18.45 12.52
C TYR A 247 1.90 -19.43 11.74
N GLU A 248 2.61 -20.33 12.41
CA GLU A 248 3.42 -21.37 11.77
C GLU A 248 2.56 -22.31 10.92
N ALA A 249 1.36 -22.69 11.40
CA ALA A 249 0.40 -23.47 10.64
C ALA A 249 -0.06 -22.73 9.38
N PHE A 250 -0.39 -21.43 9.48
CA PHE A 250 -0.71 -20.58 8.34
C PHE A 250 0.43 -20.54 7.31
N LEU A 251 1.68 -20.34 7.75
CA LEU A 251 2.84 -20.34 6.83
C LEU A 251 3.03 -21.68 6.12
N HIS A 252 2.82 -22.80 6.81
CA HIS A 252 2.92 -24.13 6.21
C HIS A 252 1.76 -24.43 5.24
N GLY A 253 0.58 -23.87 5.49
CA GLY A 253 -0.59 -24.01 4.59
C GLY A 253 -0.54 -23.12 3.36
N ARG A 254 0.28 -22.08 3.37
CA ARG A 254 0.42 -21.13 2.27
C ARG A 254 1.27 -21.74 1.14
N VAL A 255 0.81 -21.58 -0.11
CA VAL A 255 1.56 -22.04 -1.28
C VAL A 255 2.90 -21.30 -1.35
N ALA A 256 3.99 -22.03 -1.46
CA ALA A 256 5.32 -21.45 -1.56
C ALA A 256 5.52 -20.73 -2.90
N LEU A 257 6.12 -19.52 -2.87
CA LEU A 257 6.49 -18.81 -4.09
C LEU A 257 7.53 -19.60 -4.87
N ALA A 258 7.20 -19.97 -6.11
CA ALA A 258 8.05 -20.72 -6.99
C ALA A 258 8.76 -19.81 -8.00
N TYR A 259 10.00 -20.09 -8.31
CA TYR A 259 10.87 -19.25 -9.13
C TYR A 259 11.61 -20.05 -10.19
N GLU A 260 11.88 -19.39 -11.33
CA GLU A 260 12.84 -19.89 -12.32
C GLU A 260 13.75 -18.78 -12.83
N LYS A 261 14.95 -19.14 -13.31
CA LYS A 261 15.78 -18.20 -14.06
C LYS A 261 15.23 -18.08 -15.48
N ARG A 262 14.92 -16.87 -15.90
CA ARG A 262 14.53 -16.55 -17.28
C ARG A 262 15.46 -15.51 -17.87
N ASP A 263 15.70 -15.63 -19.16
CA ASP A 263 16.27 -14.53 -19.94
C ASP A 263 15.28 -13.37 -20.04
N ASN A 264 15.75 -12.21 -20.41
CA ASN A 264 14.93 -11.02 -20.64
C ASN A 264 14.25 -10.44 -19.40
N ILE A 265 14.84 -10.63 -18.22
CA ILE A 265 14.45 -9.89 -17.01
C ILE A 265 15.46 -8.76 -16.81
N PRO A 266 15.03 -7.48 -16.85
CA PRO A 266 15.91 -6.34 -16.61
C PRO A 266 16.45 -6.31 -15.18
N ASN A 267 17.70 -5.85 -15.02
CA ASN A 267 18.34 -5.64 -13.72
C ASN A 267 18.92 -4.22 -13.65
N TYR A 268 18.05 -3.23 -13.75
CA TYR A 268 18.45 -1.82 -13.72
C TYR A 268 18.97 -1.36 -12.37
N GLU A 269 18.52 -2.00 -11.28
CA GLU A 269 19.01 -1.77 -9.93
C GLU A 269 20.44 -2.28 -9.73
N ARG A 270 21.01 -2.94 -10.75
CA ARG A 270 22.37 -3.48 -10.74
C ARG A 270 22.63 -4.41 -9.56
N ARG A 271 21.68 -5.23 -9.23
CA ARG A 271 21.85 -6.31 -8.26
C ARG A 271 22.93 -7.29 -8.76
N PRO A 272 23.61 -8.02 -7.89
CA PRO A 272 24.60 -9.00 -8.31
C PRO A 272 24.06 -10.01 -9.33
N GLU A 273 22.79 -10.41 -9.19
CA GLU A 273 22.04 -11.18 -10.18
C GLU A 273 20.64 -10.57 -10.38
N PRO A 274 20.06 -10.68 -11.60
CA PRO A 274 18.66 -10.32 -11.82
C PRO A 274 17.74 -11.12 -10.90
N LEU A 275 16.64 -10.51 -10.48
CA LEU A 275 15.60 -11.24 -9.76
C LEU A 275 15.06 -12.36 -10.65
N PRO A 276 14.89 -13.59 -10.14
CA PRO A 276 14.30 -14.67 -10.89
C PRO A 276 12.84 -14.38 -11.19
N TYR A 277 12.28 -15.04 -12.19
CA TYR A 277 10.87 -14.99 -12.52
C TYR A 277 10.07 -15.77 -11.48
N GLN A 278 9.12 -15.11 -10.81
CA GLN A 278 8.14 -15.78 -9.98
C GLN A 278 7.02 -16.33 -10.88
N PHE A 279 6.59 -17.56 -10.65
CA PHE A 279 5.38 -18.07 -11.30
C PHE A 279 4.13 -17.39 -10.73
N PRO A 280 3.09 -17.14 -11.57
CA PRO A 280 1.85 -16.56 -11.07
C PRO A 280 1.18 -17.49 -10.05
N LEU A 281 0.44 -16.91 -9.14
CA LEU A 281 -0.40 -17.58 -8.15
C LEU A 281 -1.86 -17.52 -8.59
N SER A 282 -2.70 -18.44 -8.12
CA SER A 282 -4.15 -18.24 -8.18
C SER A 282 -4.56 -17.00 -7.39
N PRO A 283 -5.76 -16.43 -7.63
CA PRO A 283 -6.22 -15.26 -6.90
C PRO A 283 -6.22 -15.45 -5.38
N GLU A 284 -6.72 -16.59 -4.91
CA GLU A 284 -6.79 -16.93 -3.49
C GLU A 284 -5.39 -17.13 -2.87
N GLU A 285 -4.46 -17.72 -3.60
CA GLU A 285 -3.06 -17.87 -3.16
C GLU A 285 -2.35 -16.52 -3.07
N SER A 286 -2.57 -15.63 -4.06
CA SER A 286 -1.99 -14.28 -4.09
C SER A 286 -2.47 -13.44 -2.90
N MET A 287 -3.76 -13.54 -2.53
CA MET A 287 -4.32 -12.84 -1.37
C MET A 287 -3.65 -13.23 -0.05
N GLN A 288 -3.12 -14.45 0.09
CA GLN A 288 -2.36 -14.88 1.28
C GLN A 288 -1.02 -14.16 1.44
N TYR A 289 -0.55 -13.48 0.40
CA TYR A 289 0.67 -12.66 0.39
C TYR A 289 0.39 -11.16 0.46
N THR A 290 -0.90 -10.79 0.61
CA THR A 290 -1.33 -9.39 0.53
C THR A 290 -1.71 -8.86 1.90
N GLN A 291 -1.10 -7.72 2.26
CA GLN A 291 -1.39 -6.95 3.47
C GLN A 291 -2.46 -5.90 3.19
N VAL A 292 -3.43 -5.81 4.11
CA VAL A 292 -4.33 -4.65 4.27
C VAL A 292 -4.33 -4.23 5.74
N PRO A 293 -4.68 -2.98 6.10
CA PRO A 293 -4.73 -2.53 7.49
C PRO A 293 -5.74 -3.33 8.32
N VAL A 294 -5.52 -3.36 9.63
CA VAL A 294 -6.46 -3.92 10.58
C VAL A 294 -7.81 -3.18 10.52
N GLY A 295 -8.90 -3.94 10.49
CA GLY A 295 -10.25 -3.41 10.28
C GLY A 295 -10.67 -3.28 8.83
N PHE A 296 -9.78 -3.68 7.89
CA PHE A 296 -10.12 -3.82 6.47
C PHE A 296 -9.99 -5.27 6.03
N ARG A 297 -10.80 -5.66 5.06
CA ARG A 297 -10.63 -6.93 4.36
C ARG A 297 -10.66 -6.74 2.85
N LEU A 298 -9.85 -7.54 2.16
CA LEU A 298 -9.79 -7.57 0.70
C LEU A 298 -10.67 -8.71 0.20
N GLU A 299 -11.56 -8.41 -0.73
CA GLU A 299 -12.41 -9.41 -1.40
C GLU A 299 -12.06 -9.49 -2.88
N LEU A 300 -12.03 -10.68 -3.42
CA LEU A 300 -11.93 -10.92 -4.85
C LEU A 300 -13.33 -10.81 -5.46
N PHE A 301 -13.52 -9.86 -6.38
CA PHE A 301 -14.77 -9.72 -7.13
C PHE A 301 -14.75 -10.50 -8.45
N ALA A 302 -13.68 -10.34 -9.23
CA ALA A 302 -13.51 -11.04 -10.50
C ALA A 302 -12.03 -11.34 -10.77
N SER A 303 -11.76 -12.39 -11.54
CA SER A 303 -10.41 -12.77 -11.93
C SER A 303 -10.39 -13.40 -13.33
N GLU A 304 -9.22 -13.77 -13.78
CA GLU A 304 -9.02 -14.59 -14.95
C GLU A 304 -9.81 -15.92 -14.88
N PRO A 305 -10.44 -16.42 -15.93
CA PRO A 305 -10.41 -15.90 -17.30
C PRO A 305 -11.48 -14.85 -17.60
N ASP A 306 -12.34 -14.50 -16.66
CA ASP A 306 -13.48 -13.61 -16.86
C ASP A 306 -13.02 -12.18 -17.14
N ILE A 307 -11.90 -11.75 -16.54
CA ILE A 307 -11.25 -10.48 -16.77
C ILE A 307 -9.75 -10.68 -17.01
N VAL A 308 -9.18 -9.98 -18.00
CA VAL A 308 -7.76 -10.02 -18.35
C VAL A 308 -7.22 -8.61 -18.57
N ASN A 309 -6.06 -8.30 -17.99
CA ASN A 309 -5.40 -7.01 -18.11
C ASN A 309 -6.35 -5.79 -17.95
N PRO A 310 -7.12 -5.68 -16.85
CA PRO A 310 -8.02 -4.55 -16.63
C PRO A 310 -7.22 -3.25 -16.48
N ILE A 311 -7.71 -2.16 -17.11
CA ILE A 311 -7.01 -0.86 -17.08
C ILE A 311 -7.81 0.25 -16.40
N CYS A 312 -9.12 0.21 -16.47
CA CYS A 312 -10.00 1.16 -15.81
C CYS A 312 -11.37 0.56 -15.50
N MET A 313 -12.06 1.19 -14.57
CA MET A 313 -13.36 0.78 -14.05
C MET A 313 -14.35 1.94 -14.08
N ALA A 314 -15.63 1.65 -14.33
CA ALA A 314 -16.74 2.58 -14.16
C ALA A 314 -18.01 1.81 -13.80
N TRP A 315 -19.03 2.47 -13.26
CA TRP A 315 -20.31 1.86 -12.91
C TRP A 315 -21.45 2.54 -13.66
N ASP A 316 -22.36 1.72 -14.15
CA ASP A 316 -23.58 2.22 -14.78
C ASP A 316 -24.65 2.59 -13.73
N HIS A 317 -25.78 3.11 -14.20
CA HIS A 317 -26.90 3.53 -13.36
C HIS A 317 -27.61 2.36 -12.63
N ARG A 318 -27.29 1.11 -12.97
CA ARG A 318 -27.76 -0.10 -12.27
C ARG A 318 -26.76 -0.57 -11.22
N GLY A 319 -25.59 0.09 -11.09
CA GLY A 319 -24.50 -0.31 -10.21
C GLY A 319 -23.66 -1.46 -10.74
N ARG A 320 -23.79 -1.83 -12.02
CA ARG A 320 -22.95 -2.87 -12.64
C ARG A 320 -21.56 -2.32 -12.94
N LEU A 321 -20.55 -3.13 -12.72
CA LEU A 321 -19.16 -2.77 -13.00
C LEU A 321 -18.86 -2.94 -14.50
N TRP A 322 -18.31 -1.89 -15.11
CA TRP A 322 -17.78 -1.91 -16.45
C TRP A 322 -16.27 -1.78 -16.43
N VAL A 323 -15.58 -2.64 -17.17
CA VAL A 323 -14.11 -2.72 -17.19
C VAL A 323 -13.64 -2.69 -18.64
N ALA A 324 -12.63 -1.85 -18.92
CA ALA A 324 -11.88 -1.94 -20.16
C ALA A 324 -10.66 -2.83 -19.98
N GLU A 325 -10.46 -3.77 -20.90
CA GLU A 325 -9.28 -4.62 -20.98
C GLU A 325 -8.30 -4.06 -22.01
N ALA A 326 -6.99 -4.13 -21.69
CA ALA A 326 -5.90 -3.67 -22.54
C ALA A 326 -4.86 -4.76 -22.80
N VAL A 327 -5.30 -5.86 -23.41
CA VAL A 327 -4.48 -7.06 -23.73
C VAL A 327 -3.43 -6.75 -24.80
N ASP A 328 -3.73 -5.79 -25.70
CA ASP A 328 -2.83 -5.36 -26.77
C ASP A 328 -1.70 -4.42 -26.28
N TYR A 329 -1.85 -3.87 -25.08
CA TYR A 329 -0.83 -3.03 -24.48
C TYR A 329 0.45 -3.83 -24.17
N PRO A 330 1.65 -3.29 -24.40
CA PRO A 330 1.93 -1.96 -24.97
C PRO A 330 2.30 -1.97 -26.48
N ASN A 331 2.57 -3.13 -27.08
CA ASN A 331 3.24 -3.22 -28.37
C ASN A 331 2.33 -3.56 -29.55
N GLU A 332 1.09 -4.01 -29.31
CA GLU A 332 0.21 -4.52 -30.38
C GLU A 332 -0.67 -3.42 -31.01
N LEU A 333 -0.13 -2.21 -31.10
CA LEU A 333 -0.81 -1.11 -31.80
C LEU A 333 -1.02 -1.46 -33.27
N THR A 334 -2.28 -1.44 -33.72
CA THR A 334 -2.67 -1.61 -35.14
C THR A 334 -2.88 -0.26 -35.82
N ASN A 335 -2.79 -0.22 -37.14
CA ASN A 335 -2.97 1.03 -37.87
C ASN A 335 -4.43 1.47 -37.95
N ASP A 336 -5.35 0.52 -38.01
CA ASP A 336 -6.80 0.72 -38.06
C ASP A 336 -7.46 0.77 -36.68
N ARG A 337 -6.66 0.65 -35.60
CA ARG A 337 -7.13 0.65 -34.21
C ARG A 337 -8.17 -0.45 -33.93
N THR A 338 -8.05 -1.58 -34.61
CA THR A 338 -8.81 -2.80 -34.34
C THR A 338 -7.89 -3.84 -33.72
N GLY A 339 -8.25 -4.39 -32.57
CA GLY A 339 -7.42 -5.31 -31.80
C GLY A 339 -8.24 -6.33 -31.02
N ARG A 340 -7.67 -6.82 -29.91
CA ARG A 340 -8.25 -7.86 -29.07
C ARG A 340 -8.90 -7.31 -27.81
N ASP A 341 -8.76 -6.02 -27.58
CA ASP A 341 -9.25 -5.38 -26.36
C ASP A 341 -10.77 -5.23 -26.37
N SER A 342 -11.37 -5.21 -25.19
CA SER A 342 -12.81 -5.19 -25.03
C SER A 342 -13.25 -4.34 -23.85
N ILE A 343 -14.55 -4.03 -23.83
CA ILE A 343 -15.26 -3.54 -22.66
C ILE A 343 -16.22 -4.62 -22.20
N LYS A 344 -16.12 -4.97 -20.92
CA LYS A 344 -16.96 -5.99 -20.29
C LYS A 344 -17.84 -5.39 -19.21
N ILE A 345 -19.05 -5.94 -19.06
CA ILE A 345 -19.97 -5.69 -17.97
C ILE A 345 -19.89 -6.90 -17.04
N LEU A 346 -19.58 -6.64 -15.77
CA LEU A 346 -19.45 -7.66 -14.73
C LEU A 346 -20.58 -7.45 -13.72
N GLU A 347 -21.29 -8.54 -13.41
CA GLU A 347 -22.45 -8.54 -12.52
C GLU A 347 -22.29 -9.63 -11.45
N ASP A 348 -22.63 -9.30 -10.23
CA ASP A 348 -22.93 -10.23 -9.14
C ASP A 348 -24.46 -10.35 -9.09
N THR A 349 -25.00 -11.43 -9.67
CA THR A 349 -26.45 -11.60 -9.80
C THR A 349 -27.06 -12.33 -8.60
N ASN A 350 -26.23 -12.97 -7.79
CA ASN A 350 -26.65 -13.77 -6.64
C ASN A 350 -26.42 -13.06 -5.29
N GLY A 351 -25.64 -11.96 -5.27
CA GLY A 351 -25.38 -11.13 -4.09
C GLY A 351 -24.33 -11.71 -3.14
N ASP A 352 -23.42 -12.56 -3.64
CA ASP A 352 -22.36 -13.16 -2.80
C ASP A 352 -21.05 -12.36 -2.78
N GLY A 353 -21.01 -11.22 -3.50
CA GLY A 353 -19.85 -10.34 -3.58
C GLY A 353 -18.86 -10.74 -4.68
N ARG A 354 -19.18 -11.73 -5.52
CA ARG A 354 -18.36 -12.18 -6.66
C ARG A 354 -19.11 -12.02 -7.98
N CYS A 355 -18.38 -11.74 -9.03
CA CYS A 355 -18.92 -11.73 -10.38
C CYS A 355 -19.31 -13.15 -10.81
N ASP A 356 -20.57 -13.33 -11.22
CA ASP A 356 -21.09 -14.59 -11.75
C ASP A 356 -21.66 -14.46 -13.17
N LYS A 357 -21.70 -13.22 -13.72
CA LYS A 357 -22.13 -12.95 -15.09
C LYS A 357 -21.23 -11.92 -15.75
N VAL A 358 -20.67 -12.27 -16.90
CA VAL A 358 -19.87 -11.40 -17.74
C VAL A 358 -20.51 -11.22 -19.10
N THR A 359 -20.67 -9.96 -19.54
CA THR A 359 -21.15 -9.61 -20.87
C THR A 359 -20.09 -8.79 -21.59
N VAL A 360 -19.70 -9.19 -22.79
CA VAL A 360 -18.86 -8.37 -23.68
C VAL A 360 -19.76 -7.33 -24.33
N PHE A 361 -19.60 -6.07 -23.90
CA PHE A 361 -20.37 -4.94 -24.42
C PHE A 361 -19.83 -4.45 -25.76
N ALA A 362 -18.52 -4.31 -25.88
CA ALA A 362 -17.84 -3.93 -27.11
C ALA A 362 -16.50 -4.64 -27.22
N ASP A 363 -16.16 -5.11 -28.40
CA ASP A 363 -14.90 -5.75 -28.73
C ASP A 363 -14.20 -5.07 -29.92
N GLY A 364 -13.10 -5.65 -30.38
CA GLY A 364 -12.33 -5.09 -31.48
C GLY A 364 -11.69 -3.74 -31.16
N LEU A 365 -11.45 -3.44 -29.91
CA LEU A 365 -10.72 -2.25 -29.46
C LEU A 365 -9.21 -2.48 -29.53
N ASN A 366 -8.44 -1.39 -29.47
CA ASN A 366 -6.97 -1.45 -29.51
C ASN A 366 -6.37 -0.39 -28.56
N VAL A 367 -5.94 -0.83 -27.38
CA VAL A 367 -5.37 -0.04 -26.31
C VAL A 367 -6.33 1.05 -25.82
N PRO A 368 -7.55 0.69 -25.37
CA PRO A 368 -8.40 1.63 -24.64
C PRO A 368 -7.74 1.97 -23.29
N THR A 369 -7.94 3.19 -22.82
CA THR A 369 -7.25 3.69 -21.62
C THR A 369 -8.19 4.26 -20.55
N SER A 370 -9.44 4.56 -20.91
CA SER A 370 -10.45 5.03 -19.97
C SER A 370 -11.85 4.95 -20.57
N ILE A 371 -12.86 4.88 -19.68
CA ILE A 371 -14.28 4.90 -20.05
C ILE A 371 -15.05 5.85 -19.13
N VAL A 372 -16.12 6.45 -19.65
CA VAL A 372 -17.10 7.23 -18.87
C VAL A 372 -18.48 7.18 -19.53
N PHE A 373 -19.54 7.10 -18.74
CA PHE A 373 -20.92 7.12 -19.24
C PHE A 373 -21.34 8.55 -19.63
N ALA A 374 -21.94 8.69 -20.80
CA ALA A 374 -22.49 9.94 -21.28
C ALA A 374 -23.59 9.70 -22.31
N ASN A 375 -24.60 10.58 -22.37
CA ASN A 375 -25.61 10.61 -23.44
C ASN A 375 -26.31 9.25 -23.71
N GLY A 376 -26.48 8.43 -22.69
CA GLY A 376 -27.09 7.10 -22.80
C GLY A 376 -26.20 6.03 -23.39
N GLY A 377 -24.89 6.28 -23.44
CA GLY A 377 -23.85 5.34 -23.91
C GLY A 377 -22.55 5.52 -23.12
N VAL A 378 -21.44 5.11 -23.70
CA VAL A 378 -20.11 5.10 -23.11
C VAL A 378 -19.11 5.82 -24.03
N ILE A 379 -18.37 6.78 -23.48
CA ILE A 379 -17.20 7.36 -24.13
C ILE A 379 -15.97 6.55 -23.77
N VAL A 380 -15.18 6.17 -24.75
CA VAL A 380 -13.96 5.37 -24.63
C VAL A 380 -12.77 6.18 -25.14
N ALA A 381 -11.75 6.35 -24.31
CA ALA A 381 -10.47 6.88 -24.76
C ALA A 381 -9.70 5.76 -25.46
N GLN A 382 -9.52 5.87 -26.76
CA GLN A 382 -8.69 5.01 -27.60
C GLN A 382 -7.91 5.88 -28.59
N ALA A 383 -6.80 6.46 -28.17
CA ALA A 383 -6.01 7.35 -29.03
C ALA A 383 -5.75 6.75 -30.43
N PRO A 384 -5.87 7.54 -31.53
CA PRO A 384 -5.99 8.99 -31.55
C PRO A 384 -7.39 9.54 -31.31
N ASP A 385 -8.40 8.67 -31.09
CA ASP A 385 -9.80 9.03 -31.07
C ASP A 385 -10.42 8.82 -29.69
N PHE A 386 -11.46 9.58 -29.39
CA PHE A 386 -12.47 9.22 -28.42
C PHE A 386 -13.67 8.66 -29.13
N LEU A 387 -14.07 7.46 -28.72
CA LEU A 387 -15.16 6.72 -29.33
C LEU A 387 -16.41 6.80 -28.45
N PHE A 388 -17.58 6.83 -29.07
CA PHE A 388 -18.84 6.67 -28.39
C PHE A 388 -19.49 5.35 -28.79
N PHE A 389 -19.93 4.59 -27.80
CA PHE A 389 -20.65 3.36 -27.97
C PHE A 389 -22.02 3.44 -27.30
N GLN A 390 -23.03 2.86 -27.90
CA GLN A 390 -24.38 2.79 -27.34
C GLN A 390 -25.03 1.43 -27.66
N ASP A 391 -25.77 0.92 -26.72
CA ASP A 391 -26.77 -0.15 -26.89
C ASP A 391 -28.12 0.52 -27.07
N THR A 392 -28.73 0.42 -28.25
CA THR A 392 -30.04 1.01 -28.56
C THR A 392 -31.19 0.03 -28.46
N ASN A 393 -30.89 -1.26 -28.39
CA ASN A 393 -31.89 -2.33 -28.36
C ASN A 393 -32.06 -3.00 -26.98
N GLY A 394 -31.13 -2.76 -26.04
CA GLY A 394 -31.22 -3.23 -24.65
C GLY A 394 -30.67 -4.67 -24.44
N ASP A 395 -29.77 -5.14 -25.33
CA ASP A 395 -29.17 -6.47 -25.20
C ASP A 395 -27.81 -6.48 -24.50
N ASP A 396 -27.41 -5.35 -23.93
CA ASP A 396 -26.11 -5.10 -23.27
C ASP A 396 -24.91 -5.23 -24.24
N LYS A 397 -25.11 -4.97 -25.54
CA LYS A 397 -24.07 -4.92 -26.57
C LYS A 397 -24.14 -3.63 -27.37
N ALA A 398 -22.99 -3.10 -27.70
CA ALA A 398 -22.92 -1.89 -28.51
C ALA A 398 -23.36 -2.14 -29.97
N ASP A 399 -24.39 -1.44 -30.42
CA ASP A 399 -24.84 -1.41 -31.81
C ASP A 399 -24.54 -0.07 -32.50
N VAL A 400 -24.09 0.93 -31.74
CA VAL A 400 -23.57 2.20 -32.24
C VAL A 400 -22.10 2.32 -31.89
N ARG A 401 -21.29 2.75 -32.87
CA ARG A 401 -19.87 3.10 -32.69
C ARG A 401 -19.56 4.37 -33.52
N GLU A 402 -19.22 5.46 -32.86
CA GLU A 402 -18.95 6.75 -33.48
C GLU A 402 -17.65 7.37 -32.94
N VAL A 403 -16.98 8.19 -33.76
CA VAL A 403 -15.84 9.01 -33.32
C VAL A 403 -16.36 10.36 -32.83
N LEU A 404 -16.15 10.68 -31.57
CA LEU A 404 -16.54 11.98 -30.97
C LEU A 404 -15.52 13.07 -31.24
N ASN A 405 -14.25 12.77 -31.05
CA ASN A 405 -13.16 13.68 -31.37
C ASN A 405 -11.88 12.88 -31.68
N THR A 406 -10.90 13.57 -32.25
CA THR A 406 -9.60 13.02 -32.63
C THR A 406 -8.50 14.01 -32.32
N GLY A 407 -7.24 13.60 -32.43
CA GLY A 407 -6.08 14.46 -32.21
C GLY A 407 -5.22 14.08 -31.01
N TRP A 408 -5.55 13.00 -30.34
CA TRP A 408 -4.76 12.47 -29.22
C TRP A 408 -3.51 11.75 -29.74
N GLY A 409 -2.36 12.07 -29.15
CA GLY A 409 -1.10 11.49 -29.57
C GLY A 409 -0.99 9.99 -29.30
N VAL A 410 -0.23 9.29 -30.15
CA VAL A 410 -0.06 7.82 -30.12
C VAL A 410 1.41 7.40 -30.11
N ALA A 411 2.33 8.34 -29.90
CA ALA A 411 3.76 8.07 -29.95
C ALA A 411 4.23 7.13 -28.83
N ASP A 412 3.53 7.19 -27.70
CA ASP A 412 3.81 6.37 -26.53
C ASP A 412 2.48 5.85 -25.95
N THR A 413 2.33 4.52 -25.88
CA THR A 413 1.06 3.89 -25.47
C THR A 413 0.69 4.12 -24.01
N HIS A 414 1.65 4.44 -23.14
CA HIS A 414 1.37 4.75 -21.73
C HIS A 414 1.21 6.24 -21.46
N ALA A 415 1.26 7.09 -22.47
CA ALA A 415 1.25 8.54 -22.33
C ALA A 415 0.06 9.20 -23.06
N GLY A 416 -0.95 8.41 -23.38
CA GLY A 416 -2.21 8.85 -23.96
C GLY A 416 -3.18 9.46 -22.95
N PRO A 417 -4.42 9.75 -23.37
CA PRO A 417 -5.50 10.20 -22.48
C PRO A 417 -5.95 9.08 -21.55
N SER A 418 -6.37 9.44 -20.30
CA SER A 418 -6.82 8.47 -19.28
C SER A 418 -7.64 9.14 -18.18
N SER A 419 -8.05 8.35 -17.18
CA SER A 419 -8.66 8.80 -15.91
C SER A 419 -9.92 9.65 -16.09
N PHE A 420 -10.83 9.24 -17.00
CA PHE A 420 -12.09 9.94 -17.21
C PHE A 420 -12.98 9.93 -15.97
N ARG A 421 -13.51 11.11 -15.64
CA ARG A 421 -14.55 11.29 -14.62
C ARG A 421 -15.32 12.58 -14.81
N TYR A 422 -16.48 12.69 -14.22
CA TYR A 422 -17.21 13.96 -14.19
C TYR A 422 -16.64 14.90 -13.14
N GLY A 423 -16.47 16.18 -13.53
CA GLY A 423 -16.28 17.27 -12.59
C GLY A 423 -17.63 17.83 -12.08
N LEU A 424 -17.59 18.69 -11.07
CA LEU A 424 -18.77 19.39 -10.55
C LEU A 424 -19.40 20.36 -11.58
N ASP A 425 -18.71 20.64 -12.67
CA ASP A 425 -19.13 21.47 -13.81
C ASP A 425 -19.93 20.69 -14.87
N ASN A 426 -20.28 19.43 -14.62
CA ASN A 426 -20.91 18.52 -15.58
C ASN A 426 -20.10 18.29 -16.86
N ARG A 427 -18.80 18.51 -16.83
CA ARG A 427 -17.89 18.19 -17.94
C ARG A 427 -17.19 16.86 -17.64
N VAL A 428 -16.80 16.18 -18.70
CA VAL A 428 -15.91 15.03 -18.61
C VAL A 428 -14.48 15.55 -18.48
N TRP A 429 -13.84 15.23 -17.39
CA TRP A 429 -12.45 15.51 -17.11
C TRP A 429 -11.59 14.29 -17.37
N GLY A 430 -10.33 14.51 -17.75
CA GLY A 430 -9.36 13.45 -17.96
C GLY A 430 -7.94 13.96 -17.89
N THR A 431 -6.99 13.03 -17.91
CA THR A 431 -5.57 13.33 -17.98
C THR A 431 -5.00 12.96 -19.34
N VAL A 432 -3.86 13.52 -19.68
CA VAL A 432 -3.05 13.13 -20.84
C VAL A 432 -1.57 13.20 -20.46
N GLY A 433 -0.80 12.24 -20.92
CA GLY A 433 0.65 12.20 -20.75
C GLY A 433 1.41 12.87 -21.90
N TYR A 434 2.66 12.43 -22.14
CA TYR A 434 3.57 13.02 -23.12
C TYR A 434 3.05 13.00 -24.56
N SER A 435 2.16 12.06 -24.89
CA SER A 435 1.60 11.96 -26.23
C SER A 435 0.78 13.19 -26.62
N GLY A 436 0.18 13.87 -25.64
CA GLY A 436 -0.48 15.16 -25.81
C GLY A 436 -1.72 15.14 -26.68
N TYR A 437 -2.18 16.35 -27.00
CA TYR A 437 -3.33 16.61 -27.85
C TYR A 437 -3.01 17.70 -28.87
N SER A 438 -3.53 17.56 -30.12
CA SER A 438 -3.39 18.56 -31.17
C SER A 438 -4.62 18.51 -32.07
N GLU A 439 -5.39 19.60 -32.13
CA GLU A 439 -6.55 19.78 -33.01
C GLU A 439 -6.49 21.13 -33.70
N ARG A 440 -6.88 21.15 -34.97
CA ARG A 440 -7.06 22.43 -35.70
C ARG A 440 -8.50 22.91 -35.55
N ARG A 441 -8.67 24.11 -34.96
CA ARG A 441 -9.97 24.76 -34.77
C ARG A 441 -10.02 26.07 -35.60
N GLY A 442 -10.62 26.00 -36.78
CA GLY A 442 -10.63 27.13 -37.70
C GLY A 442 -9.20 27.56 -38.10
N ASP A 443 -8.84 28.81 -37.80
CA ASP A 443 -7.51 29.37 -38.08
C ASP A 443 -6.49 29.19 -36.95
N SER A 444 -6.87 28.55 -35.85
CA SER A 444 -6.00 28.31 -34.70
C SER A 444 -5.82 26.82 -34.41
N ASP A 445 -4.65 26.47 -33.89
CA ASP A 445 -4.36 25.12 -33.39
C ASP A 445 -4.49 25.11 -31.86
N VAL A 446 -5.27 24.17 -31.32
CA VAL A 446 -5.27 23.83 -29.92
C VAL A 446 -4.26 22.74 -29.68
N ARG A 447 -3.22 23.00 -28.88
CA ARG A 447 -2.17 22.02 -28.54
C ARG A 447 -1.80 22.11 -27.09
N PHE A 448 -1.70 20.94 -26.45
CA PHE A 448 -1.18 20.81 -25.09
C PHE A 448 -0.50 19.45 -24.89
N GLY A 449 0.39 19.42 -23.91
CA GLY A 449 1.10 18.20 -23.48
C GLY A 449 0.46 17.59 -22.23
N ASN A 450 1.31 17.07 -21.36
CA ASN A 450 0.91 16.35 -20.16
C ASN A 450 0.19 17.24 -19.13
N GLY A 451 -0.93 16.75 -18.65
CA GLY A 451 -1.74 17.45 -17.66
C GLY A 451 -3.19 16.99 -17.63
N VAL A 452 -4.04 17.87 -17.17
CA VAL A 452 -5.49 17.66 -17.04
C VAL A 452 -6.23 18.49 -18.08
N PHE A 453 -7.23 17.89 -18.70
CA PHE A 453 -8.17 18.55 -19.59
C PHE A 453 -9.61 18.28 -19.18
N ASN A 454 -10.55 19.05 -19.72
CA ASN A 454 -11.96 18.70 -19.71
C ASN A 454 -12.60 18.92 -21.09
N MET A 455 -13.78 18.34 -21.28
CA MET A 455 -14.59 18.46 -22.50
C MET A 455 -16.07 18.37 -22.16
N LYS A 456 -16.93 18.74 -23.11
CA LYS A 456 -18.35 18.43 -23.00
C LYS A 456 -18.61 16.93 -23.22
N ALA A 457 -19.75 16.45 -22.74
CA ALA A 457 -20.15 15.04 -22.89
C ALA A 457 -20.38 14.59 -24.34
N ASP A 458 -20.47 15.51 -25.30
CA ASP A 458 -20.51 15.23 -26.73
C ASP A 458 -19.12 15.19 -27.39
N GLY A 459 -18.05 15.24 -26.60
CA GLY A 459 -16.67 15.25 -27.07
C GLY A 459 -16.16 16.60 -27.58
N SER A 460 -17.01 17.63 -27.60
CA SER A 460 -16.63 18.97 -28.05
C SER A 460 -15.98 19.81 -26.95
N ASP A 461 -15.43 20.97 -27.34
CA ASP A 461 -14.92 22.00 -26.43
C ASP A 461 -13.83 21.46 -25.47
N VAL A 462 -12.88 20.69 -26.01
CA VAL A 462 -11.72 20.21 -25.25
C VAL A 462 -10.91 21.39 -24.75
N THR A 463 -10.73 21.50 -23.45
CA THR A 463 -10.05 22.61 -22.77
C THR A 463 -8.96 22.09 -21.85
N PHE A 464 -7.75 22.64 -21.97
CA PHE A 464 -6.64 22.33 -21.08
C PHE A 464 -6.78 23.05 -19.75
N MET A 465 -6.77 22.31 -18.65
CA MET A 465 -7.05 22.80 -17.30
C MET A 465 -5.79 23.00 -16.48
N HIS A 466 -4.95 21.99 -16.34
CA HIS A 466 -3.74 22.05 -15.50
C HIS A 466 -2.58 21.33 -16.17
N GLN A 467 -1.40 21.95 -16.14
CA GLN A 467 -0.18 21.30 -16.58
C GLN A 467 0.51 20.63 -15.40
N PHE A 468 0.91 19.37 -15.61
CA PHE A 468 1.76 18.65 -14.67
C PHE A 468 3.17 18.48 -15.25
N ASN A 469 4.13 18.14 -14.39
CA ASN A 469 5.55 18.16 -14.77
C ASN A 469 6.05 16.84 -15.37
N ASN A 470 5.21 15.82 -15.43
CA ASN A 470 5.57 14.49 -15.91
C ASN A 470 4.36 13.80 -16.57
N ASN A 471 4.53 12.56 -17.04
CA ASN A 471 3.49 11.75 -17.62
C ASN A 471 2.30 11.60 -16.66
N THR A 472 1.18 12.24 -16.96
CA THR A 472 0.02 12.34 -16.06
C THR A 472 -0.89 11.13 -16.26
N TRP A 473 -1.21 10.43 -15.17
CA TRP A 473 -2.04 9.23 -15.21
C TRP A 473 -2.97 9.09 -13.99
N GLY A 474 -3.23 10.13 -13.25
CA GLY A 474 -4.14 10.13 -12.12
C GLY A 474 -4.88 11.44 -11.96
N LEU A 475 -6.19 11.36 -11.73
CA LEU A 475 -7.10 12.48 -11.49
C LEU A 475 -8.05 12.12 -10.36
N GLY A 476 -8.29 13.03 -9.44
CA GLY A 476 -9.25 12.93 -8.37
C GLY A 476 -9.81 14.28 -7.94
N PHE A 477 -11.01 14.25 -7.37
CA PHE A 477 -11.65 15.42 -6.77
C PHE A 477 -12.04 15.10 -5.34
N ASN A 478 -11.86 16.07 -4.43
CA ASN A 478 -12.52 16.01 -3.14
C ASN A 478 -13.98 16.51 -3.25
N SER A 479 -14.72 16.48 -2.15
CA SER A 479 -16.13 16.94 -2.14
C SER A 479 -16.29 18.43 -2.45
N ALA A 480 -15.25 19.24 -2.28
CA ALA A 480 -15.23 20.66 -2.65
C ALA A 480 -14.96 20.89 -4.14
N GLY A 481 -14.60 19.85 -4.90
CA GLY A 481 -14.23 19.94 -6.31
C GLY A 481 -12.80 20.37 -6.56
N ASP A 482 -11.94 20.37 -5.53
CA ASP A 482 -10.52 20.60 -5.73
C ASP A 482 -9.89 19.47 -6.53
N THR A 483 -9.03 19.85 -7.48
CA THR A 483 -8.43 18.93 -8.45
C THR A 483 -7.09 18.41 -7.93
N PHE A 484 -6.96 17.10 -7.86
CA PHE A 484 -5.72 16.41 -7.53
C PHE A 484 -5.34 15.44 -8.64
N GLY A 485 -4.10 14.99 -8.64
CA GLY A 485 -3.65 13.97 -9.57
C GLY A 485 -2.27 13.44 -9.26
N SER A 486 -1.86 12.46 -10.07
CA SER A 486 -0.55 11.84 -9.99
C SER A 486 0.13 11.76 -11.35
N THR A 487 1.45 11.52 -11.34
CA THR A 487 2.20 11.18 -12.54
C THR A 487 2.86 9.82 -12.41
N ALA A 488 3.20 9.24 -13.54
CA ALA A 488 3.85 7.94 -13.58
C ALA A 488 5.16 7.90 -12.76
N ASN A 489 5.94 8.98 -12.74
CA ASN A 489 7.25 8.97 -12.09
C ASN A 489 7.43 10.07 -11.06
N ASN A 490 7.94 9.70 -9.89
CA ASN A 490 8.41 10.59 -8.81
C ASN A 490 7.36 11.51 -8.19
N ASN A 491 6.12 11.46 -8.60
CA ASN A 491 5.14 12.45 -8.18
C ASN A 491 3.75 11.82 -7.97
N PRO A 492 3.54 11.22 -6.79
CA PRO A 492 2.29 10.56 -6.44
C PRO A 492 1.15 11.53 -6.15
N ALA A 493 1.42 12.81 -5.88
CA ALA A 493 0.39 13.76 -5.51
C ALA A 493 0.66 15.17 -6.04
N PHE A 494 -0.31 15.72 -6.80
CA PHE A 494 -0.41 17.09 -7.26
C PHE A 494 -1.67 17.77 -6.77
N PHE A 495 -1.63 19.08 -6.71
CA PHE A 495 -2.80 19.94 -6.56
C PHE A 495 -2.93 20.90 -7.74
N GLY A 496 -4.06 20.87 -8.42
CA GLY A 496 -4.41 21.74 -9.53
C GLY A 496 -5.08 23.04 -9.05
N GLY A 497 -4.33 23.90 -8.36
CA GLY A 497 -4.90 25.10 -7.72
C GLY A 497 -5.38 26.17 -8.71
N PHE A 498 -4.66 26.37 -9.84
CA PHE A 498 -5.02 27.39 -10.83
C PHE A 498 -5.17 26.79 -12.22
N PRO A 499 -6.30 27.05 -12.93
CA PRO A 499 -6.47 26.58 -14.28
C PRO A 499 -5.57 27.31 -15.27
N ALA A 500 -5.19 26.63 -16.36
CA ALA A 500 -4.31 27.17 -17.39
C ALA A 500 -4.85 28.46 -18.05
N SER A 501 -6.16 28.64 -18.08
CA SER A 501 -6.82 29.88 -18.55
C SER A 501 -6.41 31.13 -17.76
N GLY A 502 -5.97 30.99 -16.51
CA GLY A 502 -5.45 32.08 -15.69
C GLY A 502 -4.05 32.56 -16.09
N TYR A 503 -3.34 31.81 -16.96
CA TYR A 503 -1.96 32.13 -17.37
C TYR A 503 -1.85 32.68 -18.81
N GLN A 504 -2.91 33.20 -19.38
CA GLN A 504 -2.94 33.69 -20.75
C GLN A 504 -1.74 34.58 -21.08
N GLY A 505 -0.97 34.22 -22.11
CA GLY A 505 0.21 34.96 -22.58
C GLY A 505 1.50 34.72 -21.78
N ARG A 506 1.51 33.84 -20.80
CA ARG A 506 2.71 33.41 -20.07
C ARG A 506 3.01 31.93 -20.32
N ARG A 507 4.29 31.53 -20.13
CA ARG A 507 4.63 30.11 -20.11
C ARG A 507 3.82 29.41 -19.04
N SER A 508 3.28 28.25 -19.36
CA SER A 508 2.51 27.43 -18.43
C SER A 508 3.26 27.22 -17.11
N ILE A 509 2.57 27.43 -16.01
CA ILE A 509 3.09 27.08 -14.67
C ILE A 509 2.65 25.65 -14.43
N SER A 510 3.61 24.76 -14.30
CA SER A 510 3.34 23.37 -13.91
C SER A 510 2.87 23.33 -12.45
N ALA A 511 1.81 22.58 -12.18
CA ALA A 511 1.42 22.27 -10.81
C ALA A 511 2.58 21.55 -10.11
N GLN A 512 2.78 21.91 -8.84
CA GLN A 512 3.88 21.36 -8.08
C GLN A 512 3.46 20.09 -7.36
N MET A 513 4.44 19.24 -7.06
CA MET A 513 4.25 18.12 -6.16
C MET A 513 3.89 18.64 -4.77
N ILE A 514 2.85 18.03 -4.20
CA ILE A 514 2.42 18.29 -2.83
C ILE A 514 2.80 17.14 -1.87
N ALA A 515 3.23 15.99 -2.40
CA ALA A 515 3.71 14.88 -1.59
C ALA A 515 4.99 15.27 -0.83
N ASP A 516 5.02 15.02 0.46
CA ASP A 516 6.19 15.23 1.32
C ASP A 516 7.29 14.21 1.04
N ASN A 517 6.90 12.98 0.72
CA ASN A 517 7.80 11.89 0.39
C ASN A 517 7.22 11.01 -0.74
N PRO A 518 7.86 10.95 -1.91
CA PRO A 518 7.42 10.13 -3.03
C PRO A 518 7.86 8.66 -2.97
N ALA A 519 8.41 8.19 -1.83
CA ALA A 519 8.90 6.84 -1.70
C ALA A 519 7.77 5.81 -1.68
N PHE A 520 8.03 4.63 -2.28
CA PHE A 520 7.25 3.44 -2.03
C PHE A 520 7.41 2.93 -0.59
N GLN A 521 6.41 2.21 -0.13
CA GLN A 521 6.47 1.42 1.11
C GLN A 521 6.05 -0.03 0.82
N PRO A 522 6.87 -0.81 0.08
CA PRO A 522 6.59 -2.19 -0.24
C PRO A 522 6.77 -3.10 0.98
N ILE A 523 6.18 -4.28 0.93
CA ILE A 523 6.37 -5.35 1.93
C ILE A 523 7.30 -6.47 1.42
N THR A 524 8.06 -6.20 0.36
CA THR A 524 9.04 -7.12 -0.22
C THR A 524 10.19 -6.37 -0.87
N PRO A 525 11.44 -6.82 -0.71
CA PRO A 525 12.57 -6.27 -1.46
C PRO A 525 12.61 -6.73 -2.92
N LYS A 526 11.64 -7.56 -3.35
CA LYS A 526 11.58 -8.16 -4.69
C LYS A 526 10.81 -7.31 -5.69
N ILE A 527 10.97 -5.99 -5.64
CA ILE A 527 10.41 -5.06 -6.62
C ILE A 527 11.37 -4.88 -7.80
N ARG A 528 10.83 -4.53 -8.96
CA ARG A 528 11.58 -4.29 -10.20
C ARG A 528 11.24 -2.93 -10.76
N GLN A 529 12.23 -2.07 -10.81
CA GLN A 529 12.10 -0.72 -11.36
C GLN A 529 13.18 -0.48 -12.42
N VAL A 530 12.85 0.31 -13.43
CA VAL A 530 13.81 0.69 -14.49
C VAL A 530 14.35 2.11 -14.32
N ASP A 531 13.65 2.92 -13.51
CA ASP A 531 14.02 4.28 -13.10
C ASP A 531 13.30 4.63 -11.79
N ALA A 532 13.55 5.81 -11.25
CA ALA A 532 12.93 6.30 -10.01
C ALA A 532 13.01 5.29 -8.83
N PHE A 533 14.16 4.65 -8.67
CA PHE A 533 14.37 3.57 -7.69
C PHE A 533 13.91 3.94 -6.28
N GLY A 534 13.11 3.07 -5.65
CA GLY A 534 12.51 3.27 -4.33
C GLY A 534 11.40 4.33 -4.30
N ARG A 535 10.98 4.86 -5.44
CA ARG A 535 9.94 5.90 -5.56
C ARG A 535 8.87 5.49 -6.55
N TYR A 536 7.74 6.23 -6.54
CA TYR A 536 6.68 5.98 -7.51
C TYR A 536 7.21 6.04 -8.94
N THR A 537 7.04 4.93 -9.65
CA THR A 537 7.25 4.78 -11.08
C THR A 537 6.17 3.87 -11.64
N ALA A 538 5.68 4.16 -12.83
CA ALA A 538 4.42 3.67 -13.37
C ALA A 538 3.21 3.95 -12.44
N GLY A 539 3.29 5.02 -11.62
CA GLY A 539 2.22 5.43 -10.73
C GLY A 539 0.94 5.77 -11.51
N ALA A 540 -0.22 5.36 -10.99
CA ALA A 540 -1.50 5.52 -11.67
C ALA A 540 -2.66 5.80 -10.70
N GLY A 541 -3.67 6.54 -11.20
CA GLY A 541 -4.86 6.87 -10.44
C GLY A 541 -4.62 7.91 -9.34
N TYR A 542 -5.72 8.42 -8.81
CA TYR A 542 -5.78 9.27 -7.61
C TYR A 542 -7.21 9.20 -7.08
N ALA A 543 -7.55 8.12 -6.39
CA ALA A 543 -8.84 7.99 -5.73
C ALA A 543 -8.83 8.67 -4.36
N LEU A 544 -9.92 9.31 -3.98
CA LEU A 544 -10.08 9.96 -2.67
C LEU A 544 -11.14 9.21 -1.87
N ALA A 545 -10.96 9.12 -0.55
CA ALA A 545 -11.91 8.53 0.39
C ALA A 545 -13.14 9.44 0.56
N THR A 546 -13.96 9.55 -0.48
CA THR A 546 -15.13 10.45 -0.51
C THR A 546 -16.42 9.83 0.05
N SER A 547 -16.38 8.55 0.44
CA SER A 547 -17.51 7.80 0.98
C SER A 547 -17.54 7.80 2.51
N ASP A 548 -18.74 7.67 3.08
CA ASP A 548 -18.96 7.45 4.52
C ASP A 548 -18.63 6.01 4.98
N ARG A 549 -18.27 5.11 4.04
CA ARG A 549 -17.76 3.77 4.31
C ARG A 549 -16.31 3.75 4.78
N PHE A 550 -15.56 4.86 4.67
CA PHE A 550 -14.21 4.97 5.22
C PHE A 550 -14.21 5.48 6.66
N PRO A 551 -13.12 5.27 7.42
CA PRO A 551 -12.94 5.93 8.71
C PRO A 551 -13.19 7.43 8.61
N GLU A 552 -13.85 8.04 9.59
CA GLU A 552 -14.21 9.45 9.57
C GLU A 552 -13.01 10.37 9.35
N SER A 553 -11.86 10.04 9.93
CA SER A 553 -10.60 10.77 9.78
C SER A 553 -9.98 10.69 8.37
N TRP A 554 -10.44 9.75 7.52
CA TRP A 554 -9.94 9.57 6.16
C TRP A 554 -10.77 10.35 5.13
N ARG A 555 -12.03 10.63 5.45
CA ARG A 555 -12.98 11.23 4.49
C ARG A 555 -12.45 12.53 3.93
N ASP A 556 -12.52 12.67 2.59
CA ASP A 556 -12.03 13.81 1.80
C ASP A 556 -10.54 14.16 1.95
N SER A 557 -9.80 13.47 2.83
CA SER A 557 -8.39 13.73 3.06
C SER A 557 -7.47 12.62 2.54
N MET A 558 -7.91 11.36 2.62
CA MET A 558 -7.07 10.25 2.24
C MET A 558 -7.16 9.95 0.73
N ALA A 559 -6.02 9.88 0.07
CA ALA A 559 -5.87 9.57 -1.35
C ALA A 559 -5.13 8.24 -1.55
N PHE A 560 -5.55 7.49 -2.57
CA PHE A 560 -5.01 6.18 -2.92
C PHE A 560 -4.40 6.23 -4.32
N ILE A 561 -3.13 5.83 -4.41
CA ILE A 561 -2.35 5.91 -5.65
C ILE A 561 -1.76 4.54 -5.95
N SER A 562 -2.08 3.99 -7.13
CA SER A 562 -1.54 2.72 -7.59
C SER A 562 -0.04 2.82 -7.87
N GLY A 563 0.72 1.89 -7.29
CA GLY A 563 2.16 1.75 -7.46
C GLY A 563 2.51 0.35 -7.96
N PRO A 564 2.19 0.00 -9.23
CA PRO A 564 2.30 -1.38 -9.71
C PRO A 564 3.72 -1.94 -9.65
N THR A 565 4.75 -1.12 -9.81
CA THR A 565 6.16 -1.56 -9.70
C THR A 565 6.61 -1.81 -8.26
N GLY A 566 5.86 -1.29 -7.28
CA GLY A 566 6.07 -1.52 -5.85
C GLY A 566 5.18 -2.62 -5.28
N ASN A 567 4.33 -3.23 -6.11
CA ASN A 567 3.32 -4.23 -5.73
C ASN A 567 2.38 -3.68 -4.63
N LEU A 568 1.90 -2.43 -4.80
CA LEU A 568 1.15 -1.74 -3.76
C LEU A 568 0.13 -0.72 -4.29
N LEU A 569 -0.86 -0.43 -3.46
CA LEU A 569 -1.70 0.76 -3.51
C LEU A 569 -1.30 1.64 -2.31
N GLY A 570 -0.64 2.76 -2.59
CA GLY A 570 -0.14 3.67 -1.55
C GLY A 570 -1.21 4.61 -1.04
N MET A 571 -0.96 5.21 0.11
CA MET A 571 -1.89 6.07 0.82
C MET A 571 -1.24 7.39 1.20
N TYR A 572 -1.87 8.50 0.79
CA TYR A 572 -1.45 9.86 1.12
C TYR A 572 -2.58 10.63 1.78
N GLN A 573 -2.27 11.33 2.85
CA GLN A 573 -3.23 12.21 3.50
C GLN A 573 -3.03 13.65 3.05
N ASN A 574 -4.03 14.20 2.35
CA ASN A 574 -4.07 15.60 1.99
C ASN A 574 -4.45 16.46 3.20
N VAL A 575 -3.57 17.32 3.62
CA VAL A 575 -3.81 18.29 4.69
C VAL A 575 -3.72 19.70 4.13
N SER A 576 -4.56 20.61 4.60
CA SER A 576 -4.53 22.01 4.17
C SER A 576 -3.19 22.66 4.51
N ASP A 577 -2.61 23.37 3.54
CA ASP A 577 -1.37 24.13 3.69
C ASP A 577 -1.54 25.51 3.01
N GLY A 578 -1.87 26.52 3.78
CA GLY A 578 -2.19 27.85 3.29
C GLY A 578 -3.41 27.82 2.36
N SER A 579 -3.22 28.23 1.08
CA SER A 579 -4.26 28.19 0.03
C SER A 579 -4.20 26.91 -0.83
N GLY A 580 -3.43 25.93 -0.41
CA GLY A 580 -3.23 24.66 -1.11
C GLY A 580 -3.20 23.49 -0.15
N TYR A 581 -2.47 22.45 -0.54
CA TYR A 581 -2.40 21.21 0.20
C TYR A 581 -0.96 20.69 0.28
N LYS A 582 -0.70 19.92 1.34
CA LYS A 582 0.43 19.00 1.47
C LYS A 582 -0.13 17.59 1.58
N ALA A 583 0.46 16.64 0.86
CA ALA A 583 0.10 15.23 0.94
C ALA A 583 1.16 14.47 1.73
N ILE A 584 0.76 13.93 2.87
CA ILE A 584 1.64 13.20 3.78
C ILE A 584 1.60 11.72 3.41
N ASN A 585 2.76 11.16 3.07
CA ASN A 585 2.90 9.73 2.81
C ASN A 585 2.66 8.96 4.12
N ARG A 586 1.64 8.10 4.14
CA ARG A 586 1.31 7.30 5.32
C ARG A 586 1.95 5.91 5.21
N PHE A 587 1.20 4.90 4.89
CA PHE A 587 1.69 3.55 4.57
C PHE A 587 0.91 3.01 3.36
N SER A 588 1.29 1.84 2.87
CA SER A 588 0.54 1.24 1.77
C SER A 588 -0.79 0.69 2.27
N LEU A 589 -1.89 1.11 1.63
CA LEU A 589 -3.25 0.61 1.93
C LEU A 589 -3.38 -0.87 1.60
N ILE A 590 -2.82 -1.25 0.43
CA ILE A 590 -2.70 -2.64 0.03
C ILE A 590 -1.25 -2.83 -0.41
N ALA A 591 -0.58 -3.86 0.08
CA ALA A 591 0.76 -4.21 -0.39
C ALA A 591 0.89 -5.73 -0.47
N SER A 592 1.60 -6.22 -1.47
CA SER A 592 1.74 -7.66 -1.68
C SER A 592 3.21 -8.08 -1.78
N ALA A 593 3.50 -9.25 -1.23
CA ALA A 593 4.77 -9.95 -1.44
C ALA A 593 4.72 -10.89 -2.66
N ASP A 594 3.58 -11.00 -3.32
CA ASP A 594 3.44 -11.59 -4.65
C ASP A 594 3.91 -10.59 -5.70
N GLU A 595 4.96 -10.95 -6.44
CA GLU A 595 5.64 -10.08 -7.40
C GLU A 595 4.83 -9.79 -8.68
N TRP A 596 3.65 -10.40 -8.80
CA TRP A 596 2.69 -10.16 -9.87
C TRP A 596 1.62 -9.14 -9.53
N PHE A 597 1.35 -8.91 -8.25
CA PHE A 597 0.36 -7.89 -7.84
C PHE A 597 0.75 -6.53 -8.37
N SER A 598 -0.06 -5.97 -9.25
CA SER A 598 0.27 -4.74 -9.98
C SER A 598 -0.98 -3.88 -10.21
N PRO A 599 -1.50 -3.23 -9.15
CA PRO A 599 -2.69 -2.39 -9.25
C PRO A 599 -2.43 -1.21 -10.18
N VAL A 600 -3.36 -0.93 -11.10
CA VAL A 600 -3.27 0.13 -12.10
C VAL A 600 -4.40 1.14 -12.02
N SER A 601 -5.50 0.80 -11.34
CA SER A 601 -6.63 1.69 -11.11
C SER A 601 -7.26 1.39 -9.76
N ALA A 602 -7.67 2.44 -9.04
CA ALA A 602 -8.48 2.33 -7.85
C ALA A 602 -9.57 3.40 -7.89
N GLU A 603 -10.79 3.04 -7.54
CA GLU A 603 -11.96 3.93 -7.56
C GLU A 603 -12.92 3.61 -6.41
N VAL A 604 -13.60 4.62 -5.88
CA VAL A 604 -14.69 4.40 -4.92
C VAL A 604 -15.94 4.02 -5.69
N GLY A 605 -16.43 2.82 -5.46
CA GLY A 605 -17.62 2.28 -6.11
C GLY A 605 -18.93 2.87 -5.56
N PRO A 606 -20.08 2.56 -6.19
CA PRO A 606 -21.39 3.03 -5.74
C PRO A 606 -21.83 2.44 -4.39
N ASP A 607 -21.22 1.35 -3.96
CA ASP A 607 -21.34 0.75 -2.63
C ASP A 607 -20.55 1.49 -1.54
N GLY A 608 -19.75 2.49 -1.95
CA GLY A 608 -18.91 3.29 -1.07
C GLY A 608 -17.58 2.65 -0.69
N HIS A 609 -17.29 1.44 -1.14
CA HIS A 609 -16.03 0.75 -0.92
C HIS A 609 -14.99 1.08 -2.00
N LEU A 610 -13.72 0.80 -1.72
CA LEU A 610 -12.66 0.97 -2.69
C LEU A 610 -12.52 -0.27 -3.57
N TRP A 611 -12.60 -0.06 -4.87
CA TRP A 611 -12.39 -1.09 -5.88
C TRP A 611 -11.03 -0.91 -6.52
N VAL A 612 -10.35 -2.01 -6.82
CA VAL A 612 -8.97 -2.02 -7.33
C VAL A 612 -8.89 -2.95 -8.53
N ALA A 613 -8.43 -2.40 -9.67
CA ALA A 613 -8.06 -3.19 -10.83
C ALA A 613 -6.57 -3.54 -10.73
N ASP A 614 -6.31 -4.83 -10.62
CA ASP A 614 -4.98 -5.42 -10.61
C ASP A 614 -4.68 -6.00 -11.99
N TRP A 615 -3.71 -5.39 -12.68
CA TRP A 615 -3.25 -5.86 -13.99
C TRP A 615 -2.56 -7.22 -13.90
N TYR A 616 -2.13 -7.60 -12.72
CA TYR A 616 -1.49 -8.86 -12.37
C TYR A 616 -0.44 -9.29 -13.38
N ASN A 617 0.68 -8.59 -13.40
CA ASN A 617 1.71 -8.77 -14.41
C ASN A 617 3.12 -8.66 -13.84
N PHE A 618 3.99 -9.61 -14.18
CA PHE A 618 5.37 -9.63 -13.71
C PHE A 618 6.24 -8.51 -14.34
N ILE A 619 5.97 -8.13 -15.59
CA ILE A 619 6.70 -7.07 -16.31
C ILE A 619 5.82 -5.85 -16.46
N ILE A 620 5.98 -4.88 -15.58
CA ILE A 620 5.18 -3.66 -15.54
C ILE A 620 5.72 -2.63 -16.53
N GLN A 621 6.93 -2.14 -16.31
CA GLN A 621 7.48 -1.03 -17.08
C GLN A 621 7.90 -1.47 -18.48
N HIS A 622 7.74 -0.56 -19.46
CA HIS A 622 8.04 -0.83 -20.85
C HIS A 622 9.10 0.11 -21.43
N ASN A 623 9.54 1.11 -20.69
CA ASN A 623 10.69 1.94 -21.00
C ASN A 623 11.42 2.39 -19.72
N PRO A 624 12.70 2.77 -19.80
CA PRO A 624 13.57 2.71 -21.00
C PRO A 624 13.80 1.28 -21.50
N THR A 625 14.13 1.14 -22.78
CA THR A 625 14.48 -0.17 -23.39
C THR A 625 15.73 -0.74 -22.72
N PRO A 626 15.72 -2.00 -22.27
CA PRO A 626 16.88 -2.67 -21.72
C PRO A 626 18.09 -2.69 -22.65
N SER A 627 19.27 -2.54 -22.08
CA SER A 627 20.55 -2.71 -22.76
C SER A 627 21.63 -3.13 -21.77
N PRO A 628 22.73 -3.74 -22.22
CA PRO A 628 23.84 -4.12 -21.32
C PRO A 628 24.42 -2.91 -20.56
N GLN A 629 24.46 -1.73 -21.17
CA GLN A 629 24.96 -0.51 -20.53
C GLN A 629 24.06 -0.02 -19.36
N ARG A 630 22.79 -0.41 -19.38
CA ARG A 630 21.80 -0.09 -18.34
C ARG A 630 21.58 -1.23 -17.34
N GLY A 631 22.38 -2.30 -17.38
CA GLY A 631 22.22 -3.45 -16.49
C GLY A 631 21.14 -4.43 -16.94
N GLY A 632 20.77 -4.41 -18.22
CA GLY A 632 19.79 -5.31 -18.80
C GLY A 632 20.38 -6.19 -19.92
N TYR A 633 19.51 -6.89 -20.61
CA TYR A 633 19.82 -7.64 -21.82
C TYR A 633 19.69 -6.75 -23.07
N GLU A 634 20.13 -7.23 -24.22
CA GLU A 634 19.92 -6.55 -25.49
C GLU A 634 18.45 -6.67 -25.91
N ALA A 635 17.70 -5.60 -25.81
CA ALA A 635 16.30 -5.54 -26.20
C ALA A 635 16.06 -4.56 -27.35
N ARG A 636 14.92 -4.69 -28.01
CA ARG A 636 14.46 -3.73 -29.02
C ARG A 636 13.26 -2.95 -28.53
N THR A 637 13.20 -1.67 -28.90
CA THR A 637 11.98 -0.88 -28.78
C THR A 637 10.99 -1.30 -29.86
N GLY A 638 9.77 -1.65 -29.45
CA GLY A 638 8.67 -1.96 -30.35
C GLY A 638 7.74 -0.77 -30.58
N LYS A 639 6.54 -1.05 -31.12
CA LYS A 639 5.47 -0.06 -31.22
C LYS A 639 5.11 0.47 -29.83
N GLY A 640 4.52 1.66 -29.78
CA GLY A 640 4.10 2.29 -28.53
C GLY A 640 5.24 2.75 -27.63
N ASN A 641 6.45 2.95 -28.18
CA ASN A 641 7.66 3.34 -27.45
C ASN A 641 8.03 2.35 -26.32
N ALA A 642 7.67 1.08 -26.46
CA ALA A 642 7.85 0.07 -25.43
C ALA A 642 8.83 -1.02 -25.87
N HIS A 643 9.68 -1.50 -24.95
CA HIS A 643 10.51 -2.66 -25.26
C HIS A 643 9.67 -3.94 -25.35
N VAL A 644 10.02 -4.78 -26.30
CA VAL A 644 9.38 -6.09 -26.46
C VAL A 644 9.93 -7.04 -25.41
N ASN A 645 9.04 -7.63 -24.59
CA ASN A 645 9.42 -8.57 -23.56
C ASN A 645 8.50 -9.81 -23.57
N PRO A 646 9.07 -11.02 -23.78
CA PRO A 646 8.27 -12.25 -23.85
C PRO A 646 7.67 -12.67 -22.49
N ASN A 647 8.16 -12.11 -21.38
CA ASN A 647 7.64 -12.40 -20.04
C ASN A 647 6.47 -11.49 -19.63
N ARG A 648 6.01 -10.60 -20.52
CA ARG A 648 4.83 -9.77 -20.24
C ARG A 648 3.57 -10.61 -20.42
N ASP A 649 2.75 -10.64 -19.39
CA ASP A 649 1.54 -11.46 -19.35
C ASP A 649 0.36 -10.83 -20.10
N ARG A 650 -0.51 -11.70 -20.60
CA ARG A 650 -1.75 -11.36 -21.32
C ARG A 650 -2.88 -12.36 -21.03
N GLN A 651 -2.85 -12.97 -19.87
CA GLN A 651 -3.79 -14.04 -19.51
C GLN A 651 -4.44 -13.82 -18.15
N HIS A 652 -3.86 -12.96 -17.32
CA HIS A 652 -4.33 -12.71 -15.97
C HIS A 652 -4.87 -11.28 -15.82
N GLY A 653 -5.66 -11.09 -14.79
CA GLY A 653 -6.22 -9.81 -14.39
C GLY A 653 -7.25 -10.02 -13.29
N ARG A 654 -7.33 -9.06 -12.33
CA ARG A 654 -8.18 -9.23 -11.16
C ARG A 654 -8.85 -7.92 -10.77
N ILE A 655 -10.01 -8.02 -10.17
CA ILE A 655 -10.73 -6.92 -9.54
C ILE A 655 -10.96 -7.28 -8.09
N TYR A 656 -10.47 -6.42 -7.21
CA TYR A 656 -10.66 -6.54 -5.77
C TYR A 656 -11.57 -5.44 -5.24
N ARG A 657 -12.21 -5.72 -4.11
CA ARG A 657 -12.95 -4.76 -3.30
C ARG A 657 -12.34 -4.73 -1.91
N LEU A 658 -11.99 -3.53 -1.43
CA LEU A 658 -11.49 -3.31 -0.08
C LEU A 658 -12.62 -2.76 0.79
N ILE A 659 -12.97 -3.49 1.83
CA ILE A 659 -14.10 -3.20 2.72
C ILE A 659 -13.57 -2.77 4.08
N TYR A 660 -14.09 -1.67 4.61
CA TYR A 660 -13.89 -1.28 6.00
C TYR A 660 -14.98 -1.93 6.87
N GLU A 661 -14.58 -2.86 7.72
CA GLU A 661 -15.49 -3.75 8.46
C GLU A 661 -16.40 -3.03 9.46
N ALA A 662 -15.97 -1.87 9.98
CA ALA A 662 -16.77 -1.10 10.94
C ALA A 662 -18.02 -0.43 10.34
N THR A 663 -18.16 -0.41 9.00
CA THR A 663 -19.29 0.24 8.29
C THR A 663 -20.08 -0.73 7.42
N GLU A 664 -19.82 -2.03 7.56
CA GLU A 664 -20.53 -3.09 6.83
C GLU A 664 -21.94 -3.40 7.38
#